data_cc93469b1a7f1d9151f65be96d3a789e
#
_entry.id   cc93469b1a7f1d9151f65be96d3a789e
#
_cell.length_a   1.000
_cell.length_b   1.000
_cell.length_c   1.000
_cell.angle_alpha   90.00
_cell.angle_beta   90.00
_cell.angle_gamma   90.00
#
_symmetry.space_group_name_H-M   'P 1'
#
loop_
_entity.id
_entity.type
_entity.pdbx_description
1 polymer ?
#
loop_
_entity_poly.entity_id
_entity_poly.type
_entity_poly.pdbx_seq_one_letter_code
_entity_poly.pdbx_strand_id
1 'polypeptide(L)'
;MKTFRFVLLLFLVLSISNTAWAQNQTVKGRVMDSKLKEPLMGVSILEIGTSNGTVTDLDGNFTLSVPKGVVLRISYVGYLVQEVPINGKTSLDIFLKEDTELLDEVVIVGYGAQKKATLSGSVTSVGGEKLAKTPVTNVSQGLAGRLPGVVAVSNTSEPGYDGATITVRGVNTFGKADPLVVVDGVPGRSLERIDPSTIETMSVLKDASAAIYGAQAANGVILITTKRGKAGKPRVGFTYNYGIAAPTVIPEMTNAVEYATLMNEIDKYAGNKGRYTVDDLRLYADGSDPWGHPDTDWFNETLKSWSPQTYANATIDGGTENVKYFVSVSAKGQDAFYRHSGSNYHQYDLKMNLDMKINKYVDTYVNVTGRMEDRKYPTRSAENIFRMLMRSKPNSPAYWPDGRPGPDIEFGDNPVVICTNQTGYERDKRYVLNGDFGVNIKVPYVEGLTLKATASLDKTFRFRKIWQKPWYLYSWDGTSMDENGQPLLVEGKKGFSDPRLTESMEDNLGVLLSGIASYSHTFAQDHDVNILAGVERITDKGDSFEAYRRYFLSAAIDQLFAGGQDEMNNTGTGYEEARLNYFGRVNYAYKSKYLAEFVWRYQGSYIFDRSNKFGFFPGISLGYVISEEDFFKKKLPFISFAKVRASWGQTGNDLIDPYQYLASYTFNDLMYLTNNGTTMNQALKEGVAPNQNVTWETATQKNIGLDLQFLNGDLAFTIDYFHNNRSDILWKRNASVPGTSGLVLPDENLGKVQNQGVDFNIDYRRNFKDFRLGINLNGVYAKNKILFWDEAPGTPEWQKSTGKPIDSGLYYEAIGIFKDQAAVDAYPHWAGARPGDIIFKDVNGDNVIDGNDRVRNDKSRTPRFTGGLNVDLGYKDFDLSFLLQGAMGGVFYQTTESGDFANFLKSFYDNRWTEENPDADFPRTYNRSNEYFINQQNTFWLHKTDYIRLKNIELGYTVPSIWSKKIGVEHLRVYINAYNLLTISPDMKDYDPENTSGSGYNYPLNKVINFGVNLTF
;
A
#
# COMPACT_ATOMS: atom_id res chain seq x y z
N MET A 1 -50.24 -1.56 18.89
CA MET A 1 -49.84 -1.49 20.34
C MET A 1 -50.38 -2.62 21.22
N LYS A 2 -51.29 -3.48 20.79
CA LYS A 2 -51.75 -4.62 21.60
C LYS A 2 -50.93 -5.91 21.42
N THR A 3 -50.25 -6.09 20.29
CA THR A 3 -49.40 -7.26 20.01
C THR A 3 -48.02 -7.21 20.68
N PHE A 4 -47.54 -6.03 21.03
CA PHE A 4 -46.24 -5.89 21.69
C PHE A 4 -46.27 -6.21 23.20
N ARG A 5 -47.43 -6.10 23.84
CA ARG A 5 -47.64 -6.46 25.26
C ARG A 5 -47.76 -7.96 25.49
N PHE A 6 -48.17 -8.72 24.48
CA PHE A 6 -48.35 -10.18 24.59
C PHE A 6 -47.01 -10.93 24.47
N VAL A 7 -46.05 -10.39 23.68
CA VAL A 7 -44.70 -10.94 23.54
C VAL A 7 -43.85 -10.67 24.81
N LEU A 8 -44.06 -9.53 25.47
CA LEU A 8 -43.34 -9.22 26.72
C LEU A 8 -43.84 -10.06 27.93
N LEU A 9 -45.11 -10.46 27.95
CA LEU A 9 -45.65 -11.35 28.98
C LEU A 9 -45.24 -12.82 28.77
N LEU A 10 -45.03 -13.27 27.55
CA LEU A 10 -44.57 -14.62 27.26
C LEU A 10 -43.09 -14.81 27.65
N PHE A 11 -42.27 -13.75 27.60
CA PHE A 11 -40.88 -13.76 28.08
C PHE A 11 -40.77 -13.74 29.62
N LEU A 12 -41.77 -13.23 30.32
CA LEU A 12 -41.72 -13.17 31.77
C LEU A 12 -42.17 -14.48 32.44
N VAL A 13 -42.91 -15.33 31.73
CA VAL A 13 -43.46 -16.61 32.28
C VAL A 13 -42.48 -17.78 32.06
N LEU A 14 -41.49 -17.66 31.13
CA LEU A 14 -40.45 -18.69 30.88
C LEU A 14 -39.22 -18.57 31.79
N SER A 15 -39.21 -17.65 32.74
CA SER A 15 -38.05 -17.40 33.63
C SER A 15 -38.17 -18.05 35.02
N ILE A 16 -39.15 -18.85 35.27
CA ILE A 16 -39.31 -19.47 36.59
C ILE A 16 -39.39 -20.99 36.42
N SER A 17 -38.24 -21.65 36.32
CA SER A 17 -38.05 -23.01 36.80
C SER A 17 -36.59 -23.45 36.81
N ASN A 18 -36.20 -23.99 37.92
CA ASN A 18 -35.00 -24.75 38.29
C ASN A 18 -33.84 -23.97 38.94
N THR A 19 -34.03 -23.52 40.16
CA THR A 19 -32.93 -23.42 41.13
C THR A 19 -32.67 -24.78 41.76
N ALA A 20 -31.83 -25.59 41.10
CA ALA A 20 -31.16 -26.69 41.81
C ALA A 20 -30.05 -26.07 42.70
N TRP A 21 -30.14 -26.24 43.97
CA TRP A 21 -29.12 -25.81 44.95
C TRP A 21 -27.90 -26.71 44.79
N ALA A 22 -26.95 -26.33 43.92
CA ALA A 22 -25.62 -26.90 43.91
C ALA A 22 -24.89 -26.43 45.18
N GLN A 23 -24.42 -27.35 46.05
CA GLN A 23 -23.54 -26.99 47.14
C GLN A 23 -22.20 -26.47 46.59
N ASN A 24 -22.02 -25.13 46.63
CA ASN A 24 -20.75 -24.51 46.30
C ASN A 24 -19.71 -24.80 47.36
N GLN A 25 -18.49 -25.16 46.93
CA GLN A 25 -17.30 -25.24 47.77
C GLN A 25 -16.37 -24.05 47.45
N THR A 26 -15.72 -23.53 48.48
CA THR A 26 -14.70 -22.49 48.28
C THR A 26 -13.36 -23.15 48.01
N VAL A 27 -12.77 -22.89 46.83
CA VAL A 27 -11.45 -23.34 46.44
C VAL A 27 -10.46 -22.18 46.61
N LYS A 28 -9.40 -22.43 47.34
CA LYS A 28 -8.25 -21.52 47.46
C LYS A 28 -7.08 -22.11 46.73
N GLY A 29 -6.22 -21.30 46.17
CA GLY A 29 -4.99 -21.82 45.55
C GLY A 29 -3.97 -20.74 45.28
N ARG A 30 -2.83 -21.16 44.80
CA ARG A 30 -1.73 -20.31 44.41
C ARG A 30 -1.29 -20.63 42.98
N VAL A 31 -1.05 -19.62 42.17
CA VAL A 31 -0.54 -19.79 40.81
C VAL A 31 0.90 -19.26 40.79
N MET A 32 1.81 -20.10 40.29
CA MET A 32 3.24 -19.81 40.23
C MET A 32 3.79 -20.13 38.84
N ASP A 33 4.89 -19.47 38.46
CA ASP A 33 5.70 -19.86 37.31
C ASP A 33 6.28 -21.27 37.48
N SER A 34 6.25 -22.09 36.46
CA SER A 34 6.72 -23.49 36.53
C SER A 34 8.24 -23.61 36.67
N LYS A 35 9.02 -22.63 36.11
CA LYS A 35 10.49 -22.62 36.12
C LYS A 35 11.05 -21.78 37.28
N LEU A 36 10.58 -20.54 37.40
CA LEU A 36 11.10 -19.59 38.39
C LEU A 36 10.54 -19.79 39.77
N LYS A 37 9.40 -20.54 39.90
CA LYS A 37 8.65 -20.72 41.16
C LYS A 37 8.21 -19.40 41.81
N GLU A 38 8.14 -18.34 41.04
CA GLU A 38 7.64 -17.02 41.46
C GLU A 38 6.12 -16.96 41.34
N PRO A 39 5.43 -16.25 42.28
CA PRO A 39 3.98 -16.09 42.22
C PRO A 39 3.58 -15.23 41.03
N LEU A 40 2.48 -15.62 40.34
CA LEU A 40 1.95 -14.90 39.21
C LEU A 40 0.69 -14.09 39.62
N MET A 41 0.83 -12.78 39.63
CA MET A 41 -0.25 -11.84 39.93
C MET A 41 -1.13 -11.60 38.69
N GLY A 42 -2.47 -11.47 38.87
CA GLY A 42 -3.37 -11.13 37.79
C GLY A 42 -3.73 -12.29 36.84
N VAL A 43 -3.40 -13.52 37.22
CA VAL A 43 -3.81 -14.72 36.47
C VAL A 43 -5.32 -14.85 36.55
N SER A 44 -5.98 -14.99 35.41
CA SER A 44 -7.44 -15.22 35.32
C SER A 44 -7.75 -16.69 35.58
N ILE A 45 -8.65 -16.95 36.50
CA ILE A 45 -9.17 -18.27 36.86
C ILE A 45 -10.68 -18.25 36.64
N LEU A 46 -11.15 -19.04 35.67
CA LEU A 46 -12.54 -19.08 35.24
C LEU A 46 -13.10 -20.51 35.36
N GLU A 47 -14.30 -20.66 35.90
CA GLU A 47 -15.06 -21.90 35.82
C GLU A 47 -15.56 -22.13 34.39
N ILE A 48 -15.17 -23.23 33.75
CA ILE A 48 -15.52 -23.54 32.36
C ILE A 48 -17.04 -23.64 32.21
N GLY A 49 -17.56 -22.95 31.21
CA GLY A 49 -19.01 -22.94 30.89
C GLY A 49 -19.82 -21.90 31.70
N THR A 50 -19.17 -21.12 32.56
CA THR A 50 -19.83 -20.08 33.36
C THR A 50 -19.07 -18.75 33.29
N SER A 51 -19.65 -17.71 33.88
CA SER A 51 -18.97 -16.42 34.07
C SER A 51 -18.37 -16.28 35.47
N ASN A 52 -18.34 -17.36 36.27
CA ASN A 52 -17.80 -17.35 37.61
C ASN A 52 -16.27 -17.46 37.55
N GLY A 53 -15.57 -16.43 38.02
CA GLY A 53 -14.10 -16.40 37.98
C GLY A 53 -13.52 -15.40 38.96
N THR A 54 -12.18 -15.47 39.11
CA THR A 54 -11.39 -14.57 39.96
C THR A 54 -10.03 -14.33 39.32
N VAL A 55 -9.23 -13.42 39.88
CA VAL A 55 -7.84 -13.19 39.50
C VAL A 55 -6.93 -13.36 40.71
N THR A 56 -5.65 -13.75 40.49
CA THR A 56 -4.68 -13.89 41.57
C THR A 56 -4.21 -12.53 42.12
N ASP A 57 -3.94 -12.49 43.43
CA ASP A 57 -3.32 -11.35 44.12
C ASP A 57 -1.80 -11.25 43.88
N LEU A 58 -1.15 -10.30 44.56
CA LEU A 58 0.31 -10.05 44.46
C LEU A 58 1.15 -11.26 44.79
N ASP A 59 0.67 -12.14 45.68
CA ASP A 59 1.34 -13.36 46.11
C ASP A 59 0.90 -14.58 45.29
N GLY A 60 0.17 -14.38 44.20
CA GLY A 60 -0.33 -15.42 43.31
C GLY A 60 -1.53 -16.20 43.88
N ASN A 61 -2.10 -15.80 45.02
CA ASN A 61 -3.21 -16.51 45.64
C ASN A 61 -4.55 -16.15 45.04
N PHE A 62 -5.48 -17.10 44.98
CA PHE A 62 -6.86 -16.88 44.57
C PHE A 62 -7.83 -17.58 45.49
N THR A 63 -9.07 -17.10 45.48
CA THR A 63 -10.20 -17.72 46.15
C THR A 63 -11.42 -17.68 45.27
N LEU A 64 -12.07 -18.81 44.97
CA LEU A 64 -13.21 -18.90 44.10
C LEU A 64 -14.24 -19.88 44.66
N SER A 65 -15.51 -19.49 44.69
CA SER A 65 -16.60 -20.36 45.10
C SER A 65 -17.23 -21.04 43.89
N VAL A 66 -17.17 -22.36 43.81
CA VAL A 66 -17.58 -23.13 42.63
C VAL A 66 -18.34 -24.42 43.03
N PRO A 67 -19.20 -24.99 42.20
CA PRO A 67 -19.79 -26.30 42.38
C PRO A 67 -18.77 -27.43 42.47
N LYS A 68 -19.10 -28.52 43.11
CA LYS A 68 -18.22 -29.70 43.16
C LYS A 68 -18.09 -30.33 41.77
N GLY A 69 -16.85 -30.70 41.38
CA GLY A 69 -16.56 -31.42 40.10
C GLY A 69 -16.38 -30.58 38.87
N VAL A 70 -16.25 -29.25 38.99
CA VAL A 70 -16.00 -28.34 37.85
C VAL A 70 -14.52 -28.34 37.46
N VAL A 71 -14.25 -27.89 36.22
CA VAL A 71 -12.93 -27.64 35.69
C VAL A 71 -12.69 -26.14 35.67
N LEU A 72 -11.54 -25.71 36.21
CA LEU A 72 -11.08 -24.32 36.15
C LEU A 72 -10.15 -24.14 34.95
N ARG A 73 -10.39 -23.10 34.15
CA ARG A 73 -9.47 -22.61 33.13
C ARG A 73 -8.65 -21.50 33.71
N ILE A 74 -7.32 -21.71 33.70
CA ILE A 74 -6.35 -20.76 34.20
C ILE A 74 -5.61 -20.16 33.00
N SER A 75 -5.69 -18.86 32.84
CA SER A 75 -5.06 -18.13 31.72
C SER A 75 -4.32 -16.89 32.22
N TYR A 76 -3.14 -16.68 31.65
CA TYR A 76 -2.29 -15.52 31.92
C TYR A 76 -1.55 -15.13 30.64
N VAL A 77 -1.35 -13.83 30.43
CA VAL A 77 -0.65 -13.32 29.24
C VAL A 77 0.80 -13.80 29.26
N GLY A 78 1.21 -14.51 28.21
CA GLY A 78 2.55 -15.10 28.11
C GLY A 78 2.69 -16.49 28.72
N TYR A 79 1.59 -17.16 29.08
CA TYR A 79 1.58 -18.51 29.65
C TYR A 79 0.58 -19.41 28.93
N LEU A 80 0.88 -20.71 28.83
CA LEU A 80 -0.03 -21.71 28.28
C LEU A 80 -1.29 -21.81 29.15
N VAL A 81 -2.44 -21.77 28.52
CA VAL A 81 -3.73 -21.98 29.20
C VAL A 81 -3.79 -23.37 29.79
N GLN A 82 -4.10 -23.51 31.07
CA GLN A 82 -4.19 -24.77 31.75
C GLN A 82 -5.63 -25.03 32.26
N GLU A 83 -6.18 -26.21 32.01
CA GLU A 83 -7.47 -26.64 32.53
C GLU A 83 -7.23 -27.60 33.70
N VAL A 84 -7.74 -27.25 34.90
CA VAL A 84 -7.52 -27.97 36.14
C VAL A 84 -8.83 -28.49 36.71
N PRO A 85 -9.11 -29.81 36.68
CA PRO A 85 -10.28 -30.36 37.33
C PRO A 85 -10.12 -30.30 38.87
N ILE A 86 -11.12 -29.79 39.58
CA ILE A 86 -11.07 -29.57 41.04
C ILE A 86 -11.15 -30.90 41.79
N ASN A 87 -11.94 -31.88 41.30
CA ASN A 87 -12.09 -33.21 41.90
C ASN A 87 -12.30 -33.22 43.44
N GLY A 88 -13.01 -32.21 43.96
CA GLY A 88 -13.29 -32.07 45.41
C GLY A 88 -12.16 -31.44 46.22
N LYS A 89 -11.04 -31.03 45.63
CA LYS A 89 -9.93 -30.33 46.32
C LYS A 89 -10.36 -28.91 46.71
N THR A 90 -10.04 -28.49 47.90
CA THR A 90 -10.30 -27.14 48.40
C THR A 90 -9.03 -26.26 48.38
N SER A 91 -7.84 -26.85 48.08
CA SER A 91 -6.58 -26.13 47.89
C SER A 91 -5.88 -26.65 46.64
N LEU A 92 -5.34 -25.72 45.81
CA LEU A 92 -4.69 -25.99 44.53
C LEU A 92 -3.41 -25.18 44.39
N ASP A 93 -2.28 -25.83 44.15
CA ASP A 93 -1.04 -25.19 43.70
C ASP A 93 -0.92 -25.43 42.18
N ILE A 94 -0.91 -24.35 41.41
CA ILE A 94 -0.94 -24.37 39.95
C ILE A 94 0.37 -23.77 39.43
N PHE A 95 1.03 -24.52 38.56
CA PHE A 95 2.27 -24.09 37.94
C PHE A 95 2.04 -23.86 36.45
N LEU A 96 2.00 -22.62 36.04
CA LEU A 96 1.86 -22.27 34.63
C LEU A 96 3.22 -22.34 33.93
N LYS A 97 3.23 -22.88 32.72
CA LYS A 97 4.38 -22.87 31.84
C LYS A 97 4.32 -21.62 30.96
N GLU A 98 5.43 -20.91 30.83
CA GLU A 98 5.54 -19.84 29.87
C GLU A 98 5.18 -20.35 28.47
N ASP A 99 4.42 -19.55 27.73
CA ASP A 99 4.11 -19.81 26.33
C ASP A 99 5.31 -19.41 25.48
N THR A 100 6.34 -20.25 25.51
CA THR A 100 7.58 -20.06 24.72
C THR A 100 7.50 -20.71 23.35
N GLU A 101 6.33 -21.24 22.96
CA GLU A 101 6.21 -22.02 21.73
C GLU A 101 5.87 -21.17 20.50
N LEU A 102 6.89 -20.48 19.94
CA LEU A 102 6.91 -20.07 18.52
C LEU A 102 6.69 -21.26 17.55
N LEU A 103 6.76 -22.48 18.01
CA LEU A 103 6.61 -23.72 17.24
C LEU A 103 5.15 -24.12 17.01
N ASP A 104 4.22 -23.72 17.87
CA ASP A 104 2.78 -23.97 17.70
C ASP A 104 2.07 -22.79 16.99
N GLU A 105 2.82 -21.77 16.53
CA GLU A 105 2.27 -20.70 15.70
C GLU A 105 1.61 -21.30 14.46
N VAL A 106 0.31 -21.10 14.32
CA VAL A 106 -0.47 -21.52 13.15
C VAL A 106 -0.45 -20.39 12.14
N VAL A 107 0.04 -20.70 10.94
CA VAL A 107 0.11 -19.75 9.83
C VAL A 107 -0.99 -20.09 8.83
N ILE A 108 -1.72 -19.07 8.38
CA ILE A 108 -2.69 -19.22 7.31
C ILE A 108 -1.93 -19.40 5.99
N VAL A 109 -2.24 -20.47 5.30
CA VAL A 109 -1.70 -20.82 3.98
C VAL A 109 -2.87 -20.99 3.00
N GLY A 110 -2.59 -21.18 1.72
CA GLY A 110 -3.61 -21.32 0.70
C GLY A 110 -4.71 -22.34 1.08
N TYR A 111 -5.94 -21.88 1.21
CA TYR A 111 -7.15 -22.66 1.54
C TYR A 111 -7.09 -23.46 2.86
N GLY A 112 -6.21 -23.09 3.80
CA GLY A 112 -6.11 -23.77 5.09
C GLY A 112 -5.12 -23.10 6.05
N ALA A 113 -4.84 -23.78 7.15
CA ALA A 113 -3.87 -23.36 8.16
C ALA A 113 -2.88 -24.50 8.42
N GLN A 114 -1.62 -24.15 8.68
CA GLN A 114 -0.55 -25.13 8.99
C GLN A 114 0.28 -24.62 10.18
N LYS A 115 0.85 -25.56 10.94
CA LYS A 115 1.82 -25.20 11.99
C LYS A 115 3.12 -24.72 11.34
N LYS A 116 3.67 -23.63 11.82
CA LYS A 116 4.93 -23.04 11.32
C LYS A 116 6.09 -24.05 11.34
N ALA A 117 6.13 -24.90 12.34
CA ALA A 117 7.14 -25.95 12.48
C ALA A 117 7.15 -26.91 11.29
N THR A 118 5.98 -27.34 10.78
CA THR A 118 5.82 -28.31 9.69
C THR A 118 5.61 -27.67 8.32
N LEU A 119 5.65 -26.35 8.23
CA LEU A 119 5.55 -25.62 6.96
C LEU A 119 6.85 -25.73 6.18
N SER A 120 6.77 -26.20 4.92
CA SER A 120 7.92 -26.34 4.01
C SER A 120 8.12 -25.15 3.07
N GLY A 121 7.09 -24.30 2.88
CA GLY A 121 7.14 -23.09 2.07
C GLY A 121 7.69 -21.86 2.79
N SER A 122 8.07 -20.83 2.01
CA SER A 122 8.50 -19.52 2.53
C SER A 122 7.29 -18.62 2.79
N VAL A 123 6.86 -18.54 4.04
CA VAL A 123 5.72 -17.73 4.47
C VAL A 123 6.14 -16.80 5.61
N THR A 124 5.73 -15.54 5.53
CA THR A 124 5.90 -14.56 6.60
C THR A 124 4.56 -14.02 7.04
N SER A 125 4.40 -13.73 8.34
CA SER A 125 3.14 -13.24 8.90
C SER A 125 3.35 -12.04 9.83
N VAL A 126 2.32 -11.19 9.93
CA VAL A 126 2.22 -10.12 10.91
C VAL A 126 0.81 -10.09 11.50
N GLY A 127 0.72 -9.95 12.83
CA GLY A 127 -0.56 -9.80 13.51
C GLY A 127 -1.19 -8.42 13.26
N GLY A 128 -2.54 -8.38 13.19
CA GLY A 128 -3.30 -7.16 12.97
C GLY A 128 -3.07 -6.09 14.04
N GLU A 129 -2.77 -6.48 15.28
CA GLU A 129 -2.44 -5.53 16.37
C GLU A 129 -1.24 -4.64 16.05
N LYS A 130 -0.19 -5.23 15.41
CA LYS A 130 0.99 -4.46 14.98
C LYS A 130 0.67 -3.49 13.84
N LEU A 131 -0.25 -3.86 12.94
CA LEU A 131 -0.71 -2.99 11.85
C LEU A 131 -1.57 -1.84 12.39
N ALA A 132 -2.42 -2.11 13.37
CA ALA A 132 -3.32 -1.12 13.98
C ALA A 132 -2.58 -0.02 14.78
N LYS A 133 -1.33 -0.26 15.22
CA LYS A 133 -0.48 0.76 15.88
C LYS A 133 -0.01 1.87 14.93
N THR A 134 -0.15 1.71 13.62
CA THR A 134 0.27 2.72 12.64
C THR A 134 -0.90 3.64 12.32
N PRO A 135 -0.79 4.97 12.55
CA PRO A 135 -1.90 5.91 12.35
C PRO A 135 -2.09 6.28 10.87
N VAL A 136 -2.28 5.28 10.02
CA VAL A 136 -2.51 5.45 8.58
C VAL A 136 -3.96 5.19 8.21
N THR A 137 -4.45 5.90 7.21
CA THR A 137 -5.78 5.71 6.65
C THR A 137 -5.85 4.49 5.74
N ASN A 138 -4.71 4.11 5.14
CA ASN A 138 -4.58 2.97 4.23
C ASN A 138 -3.58 1.94 4.81
N VAL A 139 -4.03 0.70 5.01
CA VAL A 139 -3.20 -0.36 5.61
C VAL A 139 -1.96 -0.70 4.77
N SER A 140 -1.99 -0.48 3.45
CA SER A 140 -0.84 -0.76 2.57
C SER A 140 0.42 0.04 2.96
N GLN A 141 0.26 1.28 3.45
CA GLN A 141 1.37 2.11 3.94
C GLN A 141 2.00 1.56 5.22
N GLY A 142 1.23 0.83 6.02
CA GLY A 142 1.69 0.21 7.28
C GLY A 142 2.55 -1.04 7.10
N LEU A 143 2.69 -1.57 5.88
CA LEU A 143 3.43 -2.81 5.61
C LEU A 143 4.94 -2.61 5.48
N ALA A 144 5.37 -1.42 5.10
CA ALA A 144 6.78 -1.09 4.86
C ALA A 144 7.65 -1.39 6.10
N GLY A 145 8.73 -2.18 5.93
CA GLY A 145 9.66 -2.55 6.99
C GLY A 145 9.13 -3.55 8.04
N ARG A 146 7.94 -4.12 7.86
CA ARG A 146 7.35 -5.08 8.83
C ARG A 146 7.43 -6.54 8.38
N LEU A 147 7.43 -6.78 7.08
CA LEU A 147 7.40 -8.12 6.49
C LEU A 147 8.62 -8.34 5.60
N PRO A 148 9.48 -9.34 5.90
CA PRO A 148 10.63 -9.65 5.07
C PRO A 148 10.17 -10.09 3.67
N GLY A 149 10.82 -9.53 2.64
CA GLY A 149 10.46 -9.78 1.25
C GLY A 149 9.35 -8.90 0.70
N VAL A 150 8.69 -8.06 1.50
CA VAL A 150 7.66 -7.12 1.05
C VAL A 150 8.25 -5.72 0.94
N VAL A 151 8.16 -5.14 -0.24
CA VAL A 151 8.52 -3.75 -0.53
C VAL A 151 7.24 -2.96 -0.70
N ALA A 152 7.01 -1.97 0.15
CA ALA A 152 5.88 -1.06 0.04
C ALA A 152 6.42 0.37 -0.06
N VAL A 153 6.10 1.05 -1.16
CA VAL A 153 6.52 2.42 -1.48
C VAL A 153 5.29 3.31 -1.54
N SER A 154 5.27 4.36 -0.72
CA SER A 154 4.19 5.33 -0.71
C SER A 154 4.49 6.44 -1.70
N ASN A 155 3.63 6.63 -2.70
CA ASN A 155 3.85 7.62 -3.76
C ASN A 155 3.22 8.98 -3.44
N THR A 156 2.13 8.99 -2.68
CA THR A 156 1.35 10.18 -2.33
C THR A 156 0.60 9.94 -1.02
N SER A 157 0.28 11.00 -0.30
CA SER A 157 -0.65 10.97 0.82
C SER A 157 -1.91 11.81 0.56
N GLU A 158 -2.26 12.00 -0.71
CA GLU A 158 -3.51 12.67 -1.07
C GLU A 158 -4.71 11.92 -0.44
N PRO A 159 -5.61 12.62 0.29
CA PRO A 159 -6.73 11.99 0.97
C PRO A 159 -7.56 11.11 0.02
N GLY A 160 -7.66 9.81 0.34
CA GLY A 160 -8.39 8.85 -0.49
C GLY A 160 -7.63 8.27 -1.70
N TYR A 161 -6.41 8.73 -2.01
CA TYR A 161 -5.49 8.15 -3.01
C TYR A 161 -4.15 7.70 -2.43
N ASP A 162 -4.04 7.62 -1.12
CA ASP A 162 -2.84 7.34 -0.33
C ASP A 162 -2.43 5.85 -0.29
N GLY A 163 -2.71 5.08 -1.33
CA GLY A 163 -2.25 3.70 -1.47
C GLY A 163 -0.73 3.59 -1.66
N ALA A 164 -0.11 2.54 -1.09
CA ALA A 164 1.27 2.20 -1.36
C ALA A 164 1.35 1.15 -2.48
N THR A 165 2.30 1.30 -3.38
CA THR A 165 2.67 0.25 -4.35
C THR A 165 3.39 -0.87 -3.61
N ILE A 166 2.90 -2.10 -3.73
CA ILE A 166 3.44 -3.26 -3.04
C ILE A 166 4.04 -4.23 -4.04
N THR A 167 5.26 -4.68 -3.79
CA THR A 167 5.87 -5.79 -4.52
C THR A 167 6.46 -6.82 -3.56
N VAL A 168 6.47 -8.09 -3.98
CA VAL A 168 7.06 -9.17 -3.19
C VAL A 168 8.38 -9.58 -3.84
N ARG A 169 9.49 -9.45 -3.08
CA ARG A 169 10.85 -9.74 -3.56
C ARG A 169 11.29 -8.88 -4.74
N GLY A 170 10.69 -7.67 -4.91
CA GLY A 170 11.00 -6.74 -5.99
C GLY A 170 10.23 -7.00 -7.29
N VAL A 171 10.61 -6.30 -8.37
CA VAL A 171 9.96 -6.37 -9.69
C VAL A 171 10.61 -7.44 -10.56
N ASN A 172 9.81 -8.28 -11.23
CA ASN A 172 10.28 -9.40 -12.06
C ASN A 172 9.50 -9.57 -13.38
N THR A 173 8.72 -8.57 -13.79
CA THR A 173 7.99 -8.53 -15.06
C THR A 173 8.03 -7.13 -15.65
N PHE A 174 7.82 -7.00 -16.96
CA PHE A 174 7.62 -5.69 -17.63
C PHE A 174 6.18 -5.17 -17.46
N GLY A 175 5.25 -6.07 -17.13
CA GLY A 175 3.84 -5.75 -16.89
C GLY A 175 3.54 -5.39 -15.43
N LYS A 176 2.29 -5.63 -15.01
CA LYS A 176 1.84 -5.38 -13.64
C LYS A 176 2.52 -6.33 -12.65
N ALA A 177 3.15 -5.77 -11.62
CA ALA A 177 3.91 -6.50 -10.60
C ALA A 177 3.17 -6.62 -9.25
N ASP A 178 1.89 -6.24 -9.19
CA ASP A 178 1.09 -6.28 -7.97
C ASP A 178 0.87 -7.72 -7.48
N PRO A 179 1.00 -8.00 -6.18
CA PRO A 179 0.71 -9.31 -5.61
C PRO A 179 -0.80 -9.59 -5.61
N LEU A 180 -1.17 -10.86 -5.67
CA LEU A 180 -2.56 -11.27 -5.46
C LEU A 180 -2.95 -11.07 -4.00
N VAL A 181 -4.02 -10.34 -3.74
CA VAL A 181 -4.59 -10.18 -2.40
C VAL A 181 -5.78 -11.14 -2.23
N VAL A 182 -5.79 -11.86 -1.12
CA VAL A 182 -6.84 -12.81 -0.75
C VAL A 182 -7.37 -12.44 0.64
N VAL A 183 -8.64 -12.07 0.75
CA VAL A 183 -9.26 -11.69 2.03
C VAL A 183 -10.30 -12.72 2.41
N ASP A 184 -10.13 -13.35 3.57
CA ASP A 184 -10.99 -14.43 4.10
C ASP A 184 -11.19 -15.60 3.10
N GLY A 185 -10.19 -15.86 2.24
CA GLY A 185 -10.19 -16.90 1.23
C GLY A 185 -10.75 -16.48 -0.13
N VAL A 186 -11.15 -15.24 -0.33
CA VAL A 186 -11.64 -14.69 -1.61
C VAL A 186 -10.52 -13.91 -2.30
N PRO A 187 -10.02 -14.39 -3.47
CA PRO A 187 -8.97 -13.71 -4.21
C PRO A 187 -9.50 -12.48 -4.96
N GLY A 188 -8.60 -11.52 -5.23
CA GLY A 188 -8.88 -10.31 -6.02
C GLY A 188 -9.49 -9.14 -5.25
N ARG A 189 -9.77 -9.29 -3.96
CA ARG A 189 -10.19 -8.17 -3.11
C ARG A 189 -9.05 -7.18 -2.88
N SER A 190 -9.36 -5.88 -2.89
CA SER A 190 -8.37 -4.84 -2.63
C SER A 190 -7.85 -4.87 -1.20
N LEU A 191 -6.54 -4.76 -1.02
CA LEU A 191 -5.90 -4.53 0.27
C LEU A 191 -6.22 -3.12 0.81
N GLU A 192 -6.35 -2.17 -0.10
CA GLU A 192 -6.60 -0.78 0.26
C GLU A 192 -7.92 -0.64 1.02
N ARG A 193 -7.94 0.30 1.97
CA ARG A 193 -9.14 0.66 2.72
C ARG A 193 -9.69 -0.40 3.70
N ILE A 194 -9.04 -1.57 3.82
CA ILE A 194 -9.37 -2.50 4.92
C ILE A 194 -9.05 -1.80 6.24
N ASP A 195 -9.97 -1.87 7.20
CA ASP A 195 -9.71 -1.34 8.54
C ASP A 195 -8.71 -2.24 9.28
N PRO A 196 -7.49 -1.74 9.63
CA PRO A 196 -6.48 -2.53 10.33
C PRO A 196 -6.98 -3.17 11.63
N SER A 197 -7.94 -2.54 12.32
CA SER A 197 -8.52 -3.06 13.56
C SER A 197 -9.31 -4.35 13.37
N THR A 198 -9.79 -4.62 12.14
CA THR A 198 -10.54 -5.84 11.80
C THR A 198 -9.64 -6.99 11.35
N ILE A 199 -8.35 -6.76 11.12
CA ILE A 199 -7.39 -7.79 10.71
C ILE A 199 -6.97 -8.60 11.93
N GLU A 200 -7.00 -9.94 11.81
CA GLU A 200 -6.40 -10.86 12.77
C GLU A 200 -4.94 -11.12 12.40
N THR A 201 -4.71 -11.57 11.16
CA THR A 201 -3.36 -11.83 10.64
C THR A 201 -3.26 -11.47 9.15
N MET A 202 -2.05 -11.10 8.76
CA MET A 202 -1.67 -10.97 7.35
C MET A 202 -0.44 -11.85 7.10
N SER A 203 -0.53 -12.71 6.10
CA SER A 203 0.54 -13.62 5.69
C SER A 203 0.93 -13.40 4.24
N VAL A 204 2.20 -13.60 3.89
CA VAL A 204 2.69 -13.45 2.51
C VAL A 204 3.35 -14.73 2.06
N LEU A 205 2.83 -15.32 0.97
CA LEU A 205 3.40 -16.48 0.28
C LEU A 205 4.37 -15.97 -0.78
N LYS A 206 5.62 -16.41 -0.73
CA LYS A 206 6.71 -15.84 -1.53
C LYS A 206 7.35 -16.81 -2.54
N ASP A 207 7.01 -18.10 -2.48
CA ASP A 207 7.66 -19.17 -3.23
C ASP A 207 6.65 -20.15 -3.87
N ALA A 208 7.06 -21.38 -4.12
CA ALA A 208 6.22 -22.42 -4.71
C ALA A 208 4.90 -22.67 -3.98
N SER A 209 4.79 -22.32 -2.68
CA SER A 209 3.53 -22.41 -1.93
C SER A 209 2.43 -21.51 -2.49
N ALA A 210 2.80 -20.46 -3.21
CA ALA A 210 1.87 -19.58 -3.92
C ALA A 210 1.23 -20.25 -5.15
N ALA A 211 1.81 -21.35 -5.68
CA ALA A 211 1.33 -22.02 -6.89
C ALA A 211 -0.12 -22.54 -6.77
N ILE A 212 -0.61 -22.79 -5.56
CA ILE A 212 -2.01 -23.17 -5.33
C ILE A 212 -3.01 -22.08 -5.78
N TYR A 213 -2.56 -20.81 -5.85
CA TYR A 213 -3.32 -19.69 -6.39
C TYR A 213 -3.09 -19.48 -7.90
N GLY A 214 -2.13 -20.19 -8.51
CA GLY A 214 -1.89 -20.28 -9.96
C GLY A 214 -1.56 -18.96 -10.61
N ALA A 215 -2.38 -18.56 -11.57
CA ALA A 215 -2.27 -17.26 -12.22
C ALA A 215 -2.50 -16.11 -11.23
N GLN A 216 -1.83 -14.99 -11.47
CA GLN A 216 -1.76 -13.84 -10.59
C GLN A 216 -0.89 -14.04 -9.33
N ALA A 217 -0.52 -15.29 -8.98
CA ALA A 217 0.39 -15.59 -7.87
C ALA A 217 1.88 -15.46 -8.24
N ALA A 218 2.20 -15.18 -9.51
CA ALA A 218 3.58 -15.00 -9.98
C ALA A 218 4.31 -13.83 -9.30
N ASN A 219 3.56 -12.87 -8.76
CA ASN A 219 4.06 -11.70 -8.02
C ASN A 219 3.98 -11.88 -6.49
N GLY A 220 3.69 -13.12 -6.01
CA GLY A 220 3.42 -13.41 -4.61
C GLY A 220 1.95 -13.25 -4.22
N VAL A 221 1.59 -13.73 -3.02
CA VAL A 221 0.21 -13.69 -2.52
C VAL A 221 0.18 -13.12 -1.11
N ILE A 222 -0.70 -12.15 -0.87
CA ILE A 222 -0.98 -11.58 0.44
C ILE A 222 -2.31 -12.14 0.94
N LEU A 223 -2.27 -12.91 2.02
CA LEU A 223 -3.43 -13.49 2.67
C LEU A 223 -3.83 -12.66 3.88
N ILE A 224 -5.07 -12.22 3.95
CA ILE A 224 -5.62 -11.46 5.06
C ILE A 224 -6.74 -12.27 5.69
N THR A 225 -6.64 -12.47 6.99
CA THR A 225 -7.70 -13.08 7.79
C THR A 225 -8.28 -12.03 8.73
N THR A 226 -9.59 -11.90 8.74
CA THR A 226 -10.27 -10.94 9.61
C THR A 226 -10.65 -11.58 10.96
N LYS A 227 -10.76 -10.74 12.01
CA LYS A 227 -11.11 -11.13 13.38
C LYS A 227 -12.46 -11.86 13.43
N ARG A 228 -12.55 -12.88 14.27
CA ARG A 228 -13.75 -13.66 14.50
C ARG A 228 -14.15 -13.61 15.96
N GLY A 229 -15.43 -13.91 16.24
CA GLY A 229 -15.95 -13.99 17.60
C GLY A 229 -15.30 -15.12 18.41
N LYS A 230 -15.22 -14.92 19.72
CA LYS A 230 -14.74 -15.93 20.69
C LYS A 230 -15.92 -16.31 21.60
N ALA A 231 -15.97 -17.57 22.05
CA ALA A 231 -16.95 -17.97 23.05
C ALA A 231 -16.67 -17.21 24.36
N GLY A 232 -17.67 -16.61 24.93
CA GLY A 232 -17.58 -15.81 26.15
C GLY A 232 -18.62 -14.70 26.21
N LYS A 233 -18.57 -13.91 27.28
CA LYS A 233 -19.41 -12.71 27.42
C LYS A 233 -19.12 -11.73 26.31
N PRO A 234 -20.11 -10.95 25.86
CA PRO A 234 -19.89 -9.85 24.93
C PRO A 234 -18.84 -8.88 25.48
N ARG A 235 -17.83 -8.54 24.66
CA ARG A 235 -16.83 -7.50 24.93
C ARG A 235 -17.06 -6.37 23.96
N VAL A 236 -17.14 -5.16 24.48
CA VAL A 236 -17.30 -3.95 23.68
C VAL A 236 -16.00 -3.19 23.71
N GLY A 237 -15.39 -2.98 22.55
CA GLY A 237 -14.18 -2.19 22.38
C GLY A 237 -14.51 -0.86 21.71
N PHE A 238 -13.82 0.20 22.11
CA PHE A 238 -13.89 1.50 21.46
C PHE A 238 -12.50 2.10 21.32
N THR A 239 -12.18 2.58 20.13
CA THR A 239 -10.91 3.27 19.80
C THR A 239 -11.22 4.62 19.19
N TYR A 240 -10.56 5.65 19.66
CA TYR A 240 -10.62 6.98 19.06
C TYR A 240 -9.23 7.57 18.90
N ASN A 241 -8.95 8.13 17.72
CA ASN A 241 -7.71 8.80 17.39
C ASN A 241 -7.98 10.16 16.78
N TYR A 242 -7.20 11.14 17.22
CA TYR A 242 -7.11 12.45 16.59
C TYR A 242 -5.67 12.73 16.20
N GLY A 243 -5.42 12.89 14.90
CA GLY A 243 -4.12 13.10 14.31
C GLY A 243 -3.98 14.49 13.69
N ILE A 244 -2.75 14.98 13.71
CA ILE A 244 -2.31 16.19 13.02
C ILE A 244 -1.32 15.75 11.97
N ALA A 245 -1.69 15.88 10.70
CA ALA A 245 -0.88 15.55 9.54
C ALA A 245 -0.16 16.82 9.03
N ALA A 246 1.09 16.68 8.63
CA ALA A 246 1.88 17.72 7.97
C ALA A 246 2.71 17.11 6.84
N PRO A 247 3.09 17.85 5.78
CA PRO A 247 4.00 17.35 4.75
C PRO A 247 5.34 16.88 5.33
N THR A 248 5.93 15.79 4.78
CA THR A 248 7.29 15.35 5.15
C THR A 248 8.32 16.34 4.66
N VAL A 249 8.23 16.71 3.38
CA VAL A 249 9.11 17.66 2.70
C VAL A 249 8.27 18.52 1.76
N ILE A 250 8.50 19.82 1.77
CA ILE A 250 8.06 20.78 0.75
C ILE A 250 9.32 21.37 0.16
N PRO A 251 9.49 21.44 -1.18
CA PRO A 251 10.63 22.06 -1.80
C PRO A 251 10.77 23.54 -1.40
N GLU A 252 11.97 23.96 -1.04
CA GLU A 252 12.27 25.36 -0.83
C GLU A 252 12.56 26.02 -2.19
N MET A 253 11.75 27.00 -2.56
CA MET A 253 11.86 27.71 -3.83
C MET A 253 12.61 29.03 -3.65
N THR A 254 13.15 29.59 -4.74
CA THR A 254 13.79 30.92 -4.70
C THR A 254 12.74 32.00 -4.44
N ASN A 255 13.13 33.04 -3.69
CA ASN A 255 12.37 34.28 -3.52
C ASN A 255 12.51 35.21 -4.76
N ALA A 256 11.80 36.32 -4.78
CA ALA A 256 11.78 37.19 -5.94
C ALA A 256 13.16 37.80 -6.30
N VAL A 257 14.00 38.11 -5.30
CA VAL A 257 15.37 38.62 -5.56
C VAL A 257 16.26 37.55 -6.19
N GLU A 258 16.21 36.37 -5.63
CA GLU A 258 16.99 35.23 -6.10
C GLU A 258 16.57 34.82 -7.53
N TYR A 259 15.24 34.75 -7.76
CA TYR A 259 14.67 34.49 -9.09
C TYR A 259 15.11 35.54 -10.11
N ALA A 260 14.97 36.86 -9.77
CA ALA A 260 15.36 37.95 -10.66
C ALA A 260 16.87 37.92 -10.97
N THR A 261 17.69 37.55 -9.98
CA THR A 261 19.14 37.36 -10.16
C THR A 261 19.43 36.24 -11.18
N LEU A 262 18.79 35.08 -11.03
CA LEU A 262 18.94 33.96 -11.95
C LEU A 262 18.48 34.31 -13.37
N MET A 263 17.39 35.05 -13.48
CA MET A 263 16.88 35.48 -14.79
C MET A 263 17.84 36.45 -15.49
N ASN A 264 18.49 37.35 -14.73
CA ASN A 264 19.55 38.24 -15.24
C ASN A 264 20.79 37.43 -15.69
N GLU A 265 21.12 36.36 -15.00
CA GLU A 265 22.18 35.41 -15.41
C GLU A 265 21.84 34.75 -16.73
N ILE A 266 20.61 34.23 -16.92
CA ILE A 266 20.15 33.67 -18.18
C ILE A 266 20.31 34.67 -19.32
N ASP A 267 19.88 35.92 -19.11
CA ASP A 267 20.01 36.99 -20.10
C ASP A 267 21.48 37.25 -20.42
N LYS A 268 22.34 37.35 -19.39
CA LYS A 268 23.80 37.51 -19.54
C LYS A 268 24.41 36.37 -20.39
N TYR A 269 24.05 35.13 -20.06
CA TYR A 269 24.55 33.96 -20.82
C TYR A 269 24.04 33.91 -22.26
N ALA A 270 22.87 34.48 -22.53
CA ALA A 270 22.32 34.65 -23.88
C ALA A 270 22.92 35.84 -24.64
N GLY A 271 23.79 36.66 -23.99
CA GLY A 271 24.37 37.89 -24.54
C GLY A 271 23.40 39.07 -24.51
N ASN A 272 22.36 38.99 -23.72
CA ASN A 272 21.37 40.05 -23.56
C ASN A 272 21.66 40.94 -22.32
N LYS A 273 21.05 42.12 -22.27
CA LYS A 273 21.00 42.93 -21.06
C LYS A 273 20.03 42.28 -20.06
N GLY A 274 20.43 42.23 -18.79
CA GLY A 274 19.55 41.75 -17.73
C GLY A 274 18.22 42.51 -17.71
N ARG A 275 17.11 41.73 -17.52
CA ARG A 275 15.73 42.24 -17.54
C ARG A 275 15.35 42.96 -16.27
N TYR A 276 16.03 42.67 -15.15
CA TYR A 276 15.79 43.31 -13.85
C TYR A 276 16.94 44.28 -13.53
N THR A 277 16.59 45.51 -13.14
CA THR A 277 17.55 46.54 -12.74
C THR A 277 17.98 46.35 -11.27
N VAL A 278 18.98 47.11 -10.83
CA VAL A 278 19.42 47.14 -9.42
C VAL A 278 18.29 47.67 -8.52
N ASP A 279 17.46 48.62 -9.01
CA ASP A 279 16.32 49.13 -8.29
C ASP A 279 15.21 48.07 -8.16
N ASP A 280 14.94 47.27 -9.20
CA ASP A 280 14.00 46.18 -9.11
C ASP A 280 14.42 45.16 -8.03
N LEU A 281 15.70 44.77 -8.02
CA LEU A 281 16.24 43.85 -7.00
C LEU A 281 16.12 44.43 -5.58
N ARG A 282 16.33 45.75 -5.43
CA ARG A 282 16.13 46.41 -4.14
C ARG A 282 14.67 46.41 -3.70
N LEU A 283 13.74 46.75 -4.61
CA LEU A 283 12.30 46.79 -4.32
C LEU A 283 11.76 45.41 -3.95
N TYR A 284 12.22 44.31 -4.61
CA TYR A 284 11.94 42.96 -4.19
C TYR A 284 12.51 42.64 -2.80
N ALA A 285 13.74 43.13 -2.50
CA ALA A 285 14.41 42.81 -1.23
C ALA A 285 13.78 43.52 -0.02
N ASP A 286 13.36 44.75 -0.18
CA ASP A 286 12.82 45.57 0.92
C ASP A 286 11.28 45.52 1.03
N GLY A 287 10.59 44.94 0.01
CA GLY A 287 9.13 44.79 0.00
C GLY A 287 8.37 46.14 0.00
N SER A 288 9.03 47.22 -0.40
CA SER A 288 8.41 48.57 -0.36
C SER A 288 7.38 48.80 -1.46
N ASP A 289 7.37 47.99 -2.49
CA ASP A 289 6.40 48.03 -3.60
C ASP A 289 5.68 46.70 -3.81
N PRO A 290 4.72 46.35 -2.97
CA PRO A 290 4.02 45.05 -3.07
C PRO A 290 3.13 44.94 -4.30
N TRP A 291 2.83 46.02 -5.01
CA TRP A 291 2.08 45.98 -6.26
C TRP A 291 2.97 45.65 -7.48
N GLY A 292 4.06 46.36 -7.63
CA GLY A 292 4.97 46.17 -8.77
C GLY A 292 6.03 45.09 -8.56
N HIS A 293 6.43 44.92 -7.30
CA HIS A 293 7.51 44.02 -6.93
C HIS A 293 7.10 43.04 -5.82
N PRO A 294 6.11 42.15 -6.08
CA PRO A 294 5.67 41.15 -5.09
C PRO A 294 6.76 40.09 -4.85
N ASP A 295 6.78 39.54 -3.63
CA ASP A 295 7.56 38.33 -3.28
C ASP A 295 6.64 37.28 -2.68
N THR A 296 6.25 36.32 -3.48
CA THR A 296 5.21 35.34 -3.15
C THR A 296 5.80 33.96 -2.84
N ASP A 297 5.59 33.49 -1.61
CA ASP A 297 5.76 32.07 -1.27
C ASP A 297 4.48 31.29 -1.64
N TRP A 298 4.44 30.76 -2.86
CA TRP A 298 3.28 30.09 -3.42
C TRP A 298 2.86 28.83 -2.65
N PHE A 299 3.84 28.09 -2.08
CA PHE A 299 3.52 26.93 -1.26
C PHE A 299 2.81 27.34 0.02
N ASN A 300 3.28 28.36 0.70
CA ASN A 300 2.65 28.87 1.91
C ASN A 300 1.28 29.52 1.64
N GLU A 301 1.11 30.23 0.52
CA GLU A 301 -0.18 30.82 0.14
C GLU A 301 -1.24 29.76 -0.20
N THR A 302 -0.82 28.61 -0.74
CA THR A 302 -1.74 27.57 -1.22
C THR A 302 -1.96 26.46 -0.18
N LEU A 303 -0.94 26.10 0.61
CA LEU A 303 -0.98 24.95 1.51
C LEU A 303 -1.04 25.36 2.99
N LYS A 304 -1.76 24.56 3.78
CA LYS A 304 -1.72 24.60 5.24
C LYS A 304 -0.47 23.87 5.73
N SER A 305 0.13 24.35 6.80
CA SER A 305 1.23 23.63 7.44
C SER A 305 0.80 22.33 8.13
N TRP A 306 -0.48 22.18 8.46
CA TRP A 306 -1.04 20.95 9.04
C TRP A 306 -2.53 20.79 8.69
N SER A 307 -3.01 19.53 8.78
CA SER A 307 -4.38 19.13 8.49
C SER A 307 -4.86 18.07 9.48
N PRO A 308 -6.13 18.07 9.91
CA PRO A 308 -6.64 17.07 10.85
C PRO A 308 -6.87 15.72 10.18
N GLN A 309 -6.68 14.66 10.99
CA GLN A 309 -7.04 13.29 10.67
C GLN A 309 -7.78 12.68 11.85
N THR A 310 -8.88 11.97 11.61
CA THR A 310 -9.68 11.35 12.67
C THR A 310 -9.95 9.88 12.36
N TYR A 311 -10.01 9.09 13.42
CA TYR A 311 -10.42 7.69 13.36
C TYR A 311 -11.23 7.33 14.59
N ALA A 312 -12.38 6.70 14.39
CA ALA A 312 -13.21 6.12 15.46
C ALA A 312 -13.59 4.69 15.06
N ASN A 313 -13.53 3.77 16.01
CA ASN A 313 -13.92 2.39 15.80
C ASN A 313 -14.61 1.86 17.05
N ALA A 314 -15.73 1.14 16.85
CA ALA A 314 -16.42 0.40 17.89
C ALA A 314 -16.51 -1.07 17.47
N THR A 315 -16.19 -1.97 18.39
CA THR A 315 -16.25 -3.42 18.15
C THR A 315 -17.10 -4.09 19.22
N ILE A 316 -17.76 -5.16 18.84
CA ILE A 316 -18.38 -6.10 19.78
C ILE A 316 -18.07 -7.52 19.34
N ASP A 317 -17.50 -8.31 20.24
CA ASP A 317 -17.21 -9.71 20.01
C ASP A 317 -17.71 -10.57 21.19
N GLY A 318 -18.14 -11.79 20.89
CA GLY A 318 -18.66 -12.71 21.90
C GLY A 318 -19.32 -13.93 21.30
N GLY A 319 -20.04 -14.66 22.12
CA GLY A 319 -20.84 -15.79 21.68
C GLY A 319 -20.83 -16.98 22.62
N THR A 320 -21.46 -18.05 22.16
CA THR A 320 -21.47 -19.36 22.80
C THR A 320 -20.58 -20.33 22.04
N GLU A 321 -20.49 -21.58 22.49
CA GLU A 321 -19.80 -22.65 21.73
C GLU A 321 -20.42 -22.90 20.34
N ASN A 322 -21.72 -22.60 20.19
CA ASN A 322 -22.45 -22.85 18.95
C ASN A 322 -22.57 -21.63 18.03
N VAL A 323 -22.55 -20.41 18.58
CA VAL A 323 -22.68 -19.18 17.79
C VAL A 323 -21.68 -18.17 18.30
N LYS A 324 -20.78 -17.70 17.42
CA LYS A 324 -19.76 -16.70 17.72
C LYS A 324 -19.93 -15.55 16.74
N TYR A 325 -19.77 -14.34 17.23
CA TYR A 325 -19.90 -13.15 16.40
C TYR A 325 -18.81 -12.12 16.69
N PHE A 326 -18.42 -11.42 15.64
CA PHE A 326 -17.60 -10.22 15.69
C PHE A 326 -18.24 -9.17 14.80
N VAL A 327 -18.45 -7.97 15.35
CA VAL A 327 -18.98 -6.82 14.62
C VAL A 327 -18.06 -5.64 14.88
N SER A 328 -17.74 -4.89 13.85
CA SER A 328 -16.94 -3.67 13.91
C SER A 328 -17.58 -2.59 13.05
N VAL A 329 -17.66 -1.38 13.59
CA VAL A 329 -18.07 -0.18 12.85
C VAL A 329 -16.98 0.85 13.01
N SER A 330 -16.53 1.45 11.91
CA SER A 330 -15.52 2.51 11.96
C SER A 330 -15.86 3.70 11.08
N ALA A 331 -15.29 4.84 11.44
CA ALA A 331 -15.33 6.09 10.70
C ALA A 331 -13.93 6.68 10.63
N LYS A 332 -13.50 7.09 9.45
CA LYS A 332 -12.21 7.76 9.18
C LYS A 332 -12.47 9.09 8.47
N GLY A 333 -11.72 10.11 8.82
CA GLY A 333 -11.73 11.40 8.15
C GLY A 333 -10.31 11.91 7.94
N GLN A 334 -10.06 12.52 6.80
CA GLN A 334 -8.78 13.13 6.46
C GLN A 334 -9.02 14.36 5.58
N ASP A 335 -8.48 15.51 5.97
CA ASP A 335 -8.53 16.74 5.18
C ASP A 335 -7.27 16.91 4.34
N ALA A 336 -7.40 17.56 3.19
CA ALA A 336 -6.27 17.92 2.35
C ALA A 336 -5.51 19.14 2.92
N PHE A 337 -4.26 19.31 2.47
CA PHE A 337 -3.42 20.46 2.87
C PHE A 337 -3.81 21.80 2.20
N TYR A 338 -4.68 21.80 1.20
CA TYR A 338 -5.06 23.02 0.51
C TYR A 338 -5.76 24.02 1.42
N ARG A 339 -5.35 25.29 1.35
CA ARG A 339 -6.02 26.40 2.09
C ARG A 339 -7.39 26.67 1.47
N HIS A 340 -8.32 27.08 2.28
CA HIS A 340 -9.70 27.47 1.87
C HIS A 340 -10.42 26.43 1.01
N SER A 341 -10.00 25.16 1.11
CA SER A 341 -10.53 24.04 0.35
C SER A 341 -11.51 23.21 1.18
N GLY A 342 -12.55 22.71 0.51
CA GLY A 342 -13.41 21.66 1.05
C GLY A 342 -12.94 20.24 0.69
N SER A 343 -11.69 20.08 0.25
CA SER A 343 -11.14 18.78 -0.16
C SER A 343 -10.89 17.89 1.04
N ASN A 344 -11.54 16.72 1.05
CA ASN A 344 -11.48 15.76 2.14
C ASN A 344 -11.83 14.34 1.69
N TYR A 345 -11.56 13.40 2.58
CA TYR A 345 -11.93 12.01 2.45
C TYR A 345 -12.62 11.52 3.71
N HIS A 346 -13.76 10.87 3.56
CA HIS A 346 -14.47 10.19 4.64
C HIS A 346 -14.72 8.74 4.24
N GLN A 347 -14.50 7.83 5.19
CA GLN A 347 -14.77 6.40 5.02
C GLN A 347 -15.56 5.90 6.23
N TYR A 348 -16.59 5.10 5.97
CA TYR A 348 -17.39 4.42 6.97
C TYR A 348 -17.39 2.93 6.65
N ASP A 349 -17.04 2.11 7.63
CA ASP A 349 -16.95 0.66 7.46
C ASP A 349 -17.87 -0.05 8.45
N LEU A 350 -18.45 -1.14 7.97
CA LEU A 350 -19.13 -2.17 8.77
C LEU A 350 -18.47 -3.51 8.44
N LYS A 351 -18.03 -4.25 9.45
CA LYS A 351 -17.58 -5.65 9.32
C LYS A 351 -18.38 -6.51 10.28
N MET A 352 -18.92 -7.62 9.79
CA MET A 352 -19.61 -8.62 10.61
C MET A 352 -19.11 -10.01 10.20
N ASN A 353 -18.67 -10.80 11.18
CA ASN A 353 -18.33 -12.19 11.04
C ASN A 353 -19.18 -13.01 12.02
N LEU A 354 -19.91 -13.99 11.51
CA LEU A 354 -20.79 -14.86 12.28
C LEU A 354 -20.42 -16.31 11.97
N ASP A 355 -20.02 -17.06 12.99
CA ASP A 355 -19.74 -18.49 12.91
C ASP A 355 -20.81 -19.26 13.68
N MET A 356 -21.43 -20.27 13.06
CA MET A 356 -22.51 -21.06 13.62
C MET A 356 -22.23 -22.55 13.49
N LYS A 357 -22.26 -23.26 14.58
CA LYS A 357 -22.20 -24.71 14.64
C LYS A 357 -23.63 -25.26 14.69
N ILE A 358 -24.14 -25.73 13.56
CA ILE A 358 -25.51 -26.24 13.44
C ILE A 358 -25.65 -27.57 14.18
N ASN A 359 -24.65 -28.46 14.03
CA ASN A 359 -24.52 -29.71 14.77
C ASN A 359 -23.06 -30.16 14.78
N LYS A 360 -22.77 -31.36 15.27
CA LYS A 360 -21.40 -31.89 15.34
C LYS A 360 -20.73 -32.12 13.97
N TYR A 361 -21.51 -32.12 12.87
CA TYR A 361 -21.03 -32.39 11.52
C TYR A 361 -21.08 -31.18 10.61
N VAL A 362 -21.88 -30.17 10.92
CA VAL A 362 -22.14 -29.02 10.03
C VAL A 362 -21.84 -27.73 10.76
N ASP A 363 -20.86 -27.01 10.27
CA ASP A 363 -20.53 -25.64 10.67
C ASP A 363 -20.81 -24.70 9.49
N THR A 364 -21.35 -23.51 9.76
CA THR A 364 -21.60 -22.47 8.74
C THR A 364 -21.01 -21.15 9.16
N TYR A 365 -20.70 -20.30 8.20
CA TYR A 365 -20.29 -18.92 8.50
C TYR A 365 -20.90 -17.93 7.51
N VAL A 366 -21.06 -16.70 8.00
CA VAL A 366 -21.46 -15.54 7.19
C VAL A 366 -20.50 -14.41 7.52
N ASN A 367 -19.85 -13.85 6.49
CA ASN A 367 -19.05 -12.64 6.63
C ASN A 367 -19.68 -11.54 5.77
N VAL A 368 -19.83 -10.34 6.32
CA VAL A 368 -20.32 -9.18 5.59
C VAL A 368 -19.38 -8.02 5.84
N THR A 369 -18.99 -7.34 4.78
CA THR A 369 -18.25 -6.08 4.84
C THR A 369 -19.01 -5.05 4.02
N GLY A 370 -19.43 -3.96 4.65
CA GLY A 370 -19.98 -2.78 4.00
C GLY A 370 -18.99 -1.63 4.12
N ARG A 371 -18.75 -0.88 3.06
CA ARG A 371 -17.93 0.32 3.06
C ARG A 371 -18.55 1.41 2.22
N MET A 372 -18.55 2.62 2.75
CA MET A 372 -18.87 3.84 2.02
C MET A 372 -17.68 4.78 2.06
N GLU A 373 -17.26 5.24 0.90
CA GLU A 373 -16.22 6.27 0.72
C GLU A 373 -16.86 7.52 0.11
N ASP A 374 -16.52 8.69 0.62
CA ASP A 374 -16.94 9.99 0.10
C ASP A 374 -15.67 10.85 -0.04
N ARG A 375 -15.29 11.15 -1.28
CA ARG A 375 -14.11 11.92 -1.64
C ARG A 375 -14.54 13.22 -2.27
N LYS A 376 -13.93 14.32 -1.88
CA LYS A 376 -14.16 15.63 -2.46
C LYS A 376 -12.82 16.27 -2.81
N TYR A 377 -12.70 16.70 -4.06
CA TYR A 377 -11.48 17.24 -4.62
C TYR A 377 -11.71 18.57 -5.33
N PRO A 378 -10.64 19.36 -5.62
CA PRO A 378 -10.68 20.45 -6.57
C PRO A 378 -10.97 19.94 -7.98
N THR A 379 -11.25 20.87 -8.89
CA THR A 379 -11.51 20.56 -10.32
C THR A 379 -10.24 20.24 -11.11
N ARG A 380 -9.07 20.32 -10.50
CA ARG A 380 -7.78 19.91 -11.04
C ARG A 380 -7.16 18.83 -10.15
N SER A 381 -6.44 17.91 -10.79
CA SER A 381 -5.70 16.86 -10.05
C SER A 381 -4.61 17.46 -9.16
N ALA A 382 -4.21 16.73 -8.11
CA ALA A 382 -3.08 17.11 -7.27
C ALA A 382 -1.81 17.34 -8.09
N GLU A 383 -1.53 16.48 -9.09
CA GLU A 383 -0.40 16.65 -10.01
C GLU A 383 -0.41 18.02 -10.70
N ASN A 384 -1.55 18.46 -11.23
CA ASN A 384 -1.69 19.77 -11.87
C ASN A 384 -1.50 20.92 -10.89
N ILE A 385 -2.00 20.79 -9.65
CA ILE A 385 -1.85 21.80 -8.61
C ILE A 385 -0.38 21.94 -8.21
N PHE A 386 0.31 20.83 -7.96
CA PHE A 386 1.73 20.87 -7.61
C PHE A 386 2.60 21.29 -8.79
N ARG A 387 2.22 20.96 -10.03
CA ARG A 387 2.86 21.53 -11.21
C ARG A 387 2.78 23.05 -11.24
N MET A 388 1.60 23.62 -10.98
CA MET A 388 1.44 25.07 -10.88
C MET A 388 2.31 25.65 -9.76
N LEU A 389 2.37 25.02 -8.58
CA LEU A 389 3.20 25.48 -7.45
C LEU A 389 4.68 25.50 -7.82
N MET A 390 5.18 24.46 -8.50
CA MET A 390 6.58 24.41 -8.96
C MET A 390 6.87 25.44 -10.05
N ARG A 391 5.88 25.81 -10.86
CA ARG A 391 6.00 26.78 -11.95
C ARG A 391 5.68 28.22 -11.56
N SER A 392 5.05 28.40 -10.42
CA SER A 392 4.69 29.75 -9.95
C SER A 392 5.93 30.55 -9.60
N LYS A 393 6.05 31.71 -10.25
CA LYS A 393 7.18 32.62 -10.06
C LYS A 393 6.97 33.51 -8.85
N PRO A 394 7.97 33.74 -8.00
CA PRO A 394 7.81 34.50 -6.77
C PRO A 394 7.50 35.99 -7.02
N ASN A 395 7.89 36.53 -8.16
CA ASN A 395 7.60 37.90 -8.60
C ASN A 395 6.20 38.06 -9.25
N SER A 396 5.32 37.06 -9.07
CA SER A 396 3.90 37.14 -9.45
C SER A 396 3.05 37.03 -8.19
N PRO A 397 2.03 37.91 -7.97
CA PRO A 397 1.24 37.91 -6.76
C PRO A 397 0.25 36.73 -6.75
N ALA A 398 0.14 35.99 -5.64
CA ALA A 398 -0.95 35.04 -5.41
C ALA A 398 -2.27 35.78 -5.18
N TYR A 399 -2.18 36.85 -4.38
CA TYR A 399 -3.24 37.84 -4.16
C TYR A 399 -2.65 39.24 -4.31
N TRP A 400 -3.39 40.13 -4.93
CA TRP A 400 -3.08 41.54 -4.92
C TRP A 400 -3.23 42.09 -3.50
N PRO A 401 -2.57 43.24 -3.17
CA PRO A 401 -2.63 43.80 -1.82
C PRO A 401 -4.05 44.14 -1.32
N ASP A 402 -5.03 44.23 -2.23
CA ASP A 402 -6.45 44.42 -1.94
C ASP A 402 -7.21 43.12 -1.68
N GLY A 403 -6.54 41.97 -1.75
CA GLY A 403 -7.10 40.65 -1.51
C GLY A 403 -7.74 39.95 -2.74
N ARG A 404 -7.75 40.59 -3.91
CA ARG A 404 -8.21 39.92 -5.14
C ARG A 404 -7.17 38.90 -5.63
N PRO A 405 -7.60 37.73 -6.21
CA PRO A 405 -6.66 36.77 -6.75
C PRO A 405 -5.75 37.38 -7.81
N GLY A 406 -4.48 36.98 -7.80
CA GLY A 406 -3.50 37.40 -8.80
C GLY A 406 -3.77 36.81 -10.20
N PRO A 407 -2.87 37.07 -11.18
CA PRO A 407 -3.01 36.60 -12.54
C PRO A 407 -2.90 35.08 -12.66
N ASP A 408 -3.17 34.53 -13.83
CA ASP A 408 -2.97 33.12 -14.11
C ASP A 408 -1.47 32.75 -14.19
N ILE A 409 -1.17 31.54 -13.70
CA ILE A 409 0.16 30.95 -13.76
C ILE A 409 0.34 30.18 -15.07
N GLU A 410 -0.63 29.30 -15.38
CA GLU A 410 -0.67 28.56 -16.64
C GLU A 410 -2.12 28.21 -17.01
N PHE A 411 -2.44 28.22 -18.30
CA PHE A 411 -3.74 27.83 -18.87
C PHE A 411 -4.97 28.48 -18.22
N GLY A 412 -4.83 29.66 -17.66
CA GLY A 412 -5.91 30.34 -16.95
C GLY A 412 -6.09 29.90 -15.50
N ASP A 413 -5.22 29.03 -14.98
CA ASP A 413 -5.28 28.51 -13.63
C ASP A 413 -4.37 29.31 -12.67
N ASN A 414 -4.82 29.48 -11.41
CA ASN A 414 -4.05 30.01 -10.31
C ASN A 414 -4.29 29.10 -9.09
N PRO A 415 -3.25 28.56 -8.44
CA PRO A 415 -3.43 27.54 -7.39
C PRO A 415 -4.27 28.00 -6.21
N VAL A 416 -4.20 29.28 -5.80
CA VAL A 416 -5.01 29.78 -4.67
C VAL A 416 -6.50 29.86 -4.97
N VAL A 417 -6.91 29.87 -6.26
CA VAL A 417 -8.30 29.80 -6.67
C VAL A 417 -8.72 28.37 -6.98
N ILE A 418 -7.85 27.62 -7.67
CA ILE A 418 -8.12 26.22 -8.09
C ILE A 418 -8.36 25.31 -6.90
N CYS A 419 -7.62 25.50 -5.78
CA CYS A 419 -7.78 24.69 -4.57
C CYS A 419 -9.12 24.96 -3.84
N THR A 420 -9.85 26.02 -4.19
CA THR A 420 -11.14 26.37 -3.59
C THR A 420 -12.32 25.77 -4.35
N ASN A 421 -13.54 25.99 -3.83
CA ASN A 421 -14.78 25.63 -4.55
C ASN A 421 -15.22 26.67 -5.60
N GLN A 422 -14.44 27.73 -5.84
CA GLN A 422 -14.79 28.76 -6.83
C GLN A 422 -14.85 28.17 -8.25
N THR A 423 -13.94 27.25 -8.56
CA THR A 423 -13.90 26.59 -9.87
C THR A 423 -14.88 25.42 -9.99
N GLY A 424 -15.58 25.08 -8.91
CA GLY A 424 -16.45 23.92 -8.78
C GLY A 424 -15.89 22.86 -7.83
N TYR A 425 -16.19 21.61 -8.09
CA TYR A 425 -15.72 20.48 -7.27
C TYR A 425 -15.81 19.16 -8.06
N GLU A 426 -15.02 18.19 -7.64
CA GLU A 426 -15.21 16.78 -7.95
C GLU A 426 -15.62 16.04 -6.69
N ARG A 427 -16.66 15.23 -6.75
CA ARG A 427 -17.11 14.35 -5.66
C ARG A 427 -17.22 12.92 -6.16
N ASP A 428 -16.54 12.00 -5.51
CA ASP A 428 -16.50 10.57 -5.83
C ASP A 428 -17.01 9.77 -4.63
N LYS A 429 -18.18 9.15 -4.76
CA LYS A 429 -18.77 8.28 -3.78
C LYS A 429 -18.68 6.85 -4.21
N ARG A 430 -18.14 5.99 -3.35
CA ARG A 430 -18.04 4.55 -3.60
C ARG A 430 -18.71 3.77 -2.47
N TYR A 431 -19.52 2.80 -2.85
CA TYR A 431 -20.17 1.86 -1.97
C TYR A 431 -19.67 0.46 -2.30
N VAL A 432 -19.17 -0.26 -1.31
CA VAL A 432 -18.67 -1.63 -1.45
C VAL A 432 -19.43 -2.52 -0.49
N LEU A 433 -19.95 -3.63 -0.99
CA LEU A 433 -20.59 -4.67 -0.21
C LEU A 433 -19.96 -6.02 -0.59
N ASN A 434 -19.29 -6.65 0.36
CA ASN A 434 -18.75 -7.99 0.20
C ASN A 434 -19.48 -8.92 1.16
N GLY A 435 -20.01 -10.01 0.64
CA GLY A 435 -20.73 -11.02 1.40
C GLY A 435 -20.18 -12.41 1.12
N ASP A 436 -19.82 -13.17 2.17
CA ASP A 436 -19.38 -14.55 2.05
C ASP A 436 -20.32 -15.44 2.86
N PHE A 437 -20.75 -16.53 2.24
CA PHE A 437 -21.47 -17.60 2.91
C PHE A 437 -20.71 -18.91 2.71
N GLY A 438 -20.48 -19.66 3.78
CA GLY A 438 -19.80 -20.93 3.70
C GLY A 438 -20.41 -22.00 4.59
N VAL A 439 -20.33 -23.24 4.12
CA VAL A 439 -20.75 -24.43 4.83
C VAL A 439 -19.61 -25.42 4.88
N ASN A 440 -19.27 -25.92 6.05
CA ASN A 440 -18.31 -26.99 6.27
C ASN A 440 -19.03 -28.23 6.78
N ILE A 441 -18.82 -29.35 6.10
CA ILE A 441 -19.46 -30.64 6.43
C ILE A 441 -18.36 -31.64 6.78
N LYS A 442 -18.30 -32.05 8.03
CA LYS A 442 -17.47 -33.18 8.49
C LYS A 442 -18.19 -34.48 8.12
N VAL A 443 -17.60 -35.25 7.23
CA VAL A 443 -18.24 -36.49 6.71
C VAL A 443 -18.25 -37.57 7.81
N PRO A 444 -19.43 -38.01 8.28
CA PRO A 444 -19.54 -38.87 9.48
C PRO A 444 -18.84 -40.21 9.39
N TYR A 445 -18.72 -40.75 8.17
CA TYR A 445 -18.25 -42.13 7.93
C TYR A 445 -16.77 -42.20 7.52
N VAL A 446 -16.13 -41.02 7.29
CA VAL A 446 -14.71 -40.93 6.91
C VAL A 446 -14.05 -39.94 7.83
N GLU A 447 -13.39 -40.43 8.88
CA GLU A 447 -12.68 -39.62 9.82
C GLU A 447 -11.61 -38.76 9.11
N GLY A 448 -11.59 -37.47 9.40
CA GLY A 448 -10.67 -36.53 8.77
C GLY A 448 -11.14 -35.91 7.45
N LEU A 449 -12.24 -36.38 6.83
CA LEU A 449 -12.78 -35.80 5.60
C LEU A 449 -13.75 -34.66 5.91
N THR A 450 -13.47 -33.51 5.34
CA THR A 450 -14.30 -32.29 5.41
C THR A 450 -14.60 -31.81 3.99
N LEU A 451 -15.87 -31.49 3.72
CA LEU A 451 -16.29 -30.83 2.50
C LEU A 451 -16.65 -29.36 2.83
N LYS A 452 -16.11 -28.45 2.08
CA LYS A 452 -16.41 -27.00 2.22
C LYS A 452 -17.01 -26.46 0.93
N ALA A 453 -18.14 -25.76 1.03
CA ALA A 453 -18.70 -24.99 -0.07
C ALA A 453 -18.71 -23.50 0.33
N THR A 454 -18.32 -22.62 -0.57
CA THR A 454 -18.30 -21.17 -0.36
C THR A 454 -18.95 -20.47 -1.54
N ALA A 455 -19.81 -19.49 -1.23
CA ALA A 455 -20.34 -18.54 -2.19
C ALA A 455 -19.99 -17.14 -1.70
N SER A 456 -19.36 -16.34 -2.55
CA SER A 456 -19.01 -14.95 -2.26
C SER A 456 -19.60 -14.03 -3.32
N LEU A 457 -20.07 -12.86 -2.87
CA LEU A 457 -20.64 -11.82 -3.70
C LEU A 457 -19.97 -10.50 -3.34
N ASP A 458 -19.34 -9.88 -4.31
CA ASP A 458 -18.65 -8.60 -4.17
C ASP A 458 -19.32 -7.57 -5.09
N LYS A 459 -20.00 -6.59 -4.48
CA LYS A 459 -20.71 -5.52 -5.20
C LYS A 459 -20.02 -4.19 -4.93
N THR A 460 -19.68 -3.48 -6.00
CA THR A 460 -19.18 -2.10 -5.95
C THR A 460 -20.05 -1.21 -6.81
N PHE A 461 -20.52 -0.14 -6.20
CA PHE A 461 -21.23 0.92 -6.87
C PHE A 461 -20.46 2.23 -6.65
N ARG A 462 -20.16 2.95 -7.75
CA ARG A 462 -19.48 4.24 -7.71
C ARG A 462 -20.31 5.29 -8.42
N PHE A 463 -20.46 6.44 -7.79
CA PHE A 463 -21.07 7.61 -8.38
C PHE A 463 -20.11 8.79 -8.29
N ARG A 464 -19.71 9.33 -9.44
CA ARG A 464 -18.80 10.47 -9.54
C ARG A 464 -19.53 11.65 -10.17
N LYS A 465 -19.32 12.82 -9.58
CA LYS A 465 -19.89 14.07 -10.02
C LYS A 465 -18.81 15.13 -10.15
N ILE A 466 -18.65 15.70 -11.33
CA ILE A 466 -17.69 16.75 -11.62
C ILE A 466 -18.47 17.99 -12.04
N TRP A 467 -18.50 18.98 -11.15
CA TRP A 467 -19.10 20.27 -11.40
C TRP A 467 -18.01 21.30 -11.62
N GLN A 468 -17.96 21.92 -12.79
CA GLN A 468 -16.95 22.91 -13.18
C GLN A 468 -17.64 24.24 -13.51
N LYS A 469 -17.07 25.34 -13.01
CA LYS A 469 -17.54 26.70 -13.20
C LYS A 469 -16.41 27.56 -13.74
N PRO A 470 -16.71 28.61 -14.53
CA PRO A 470 -15.74 29.67 -14.79
C PRO A 470 -15.34 30.36 -13.48
N TRP A 471 -14.13 30.84 -13.44
CA TRP A 471 -13.58 31.65 -12.33
C TRP A 471 -12.97 32.93 -12.84
N TYR A 472 -12.60 33.84 -11.95
CA TYR A 472 -12.09 35.16 -12.29
C TYR A 472 -10.75 35.39 -11.64
N LEU A 473 -9.79 35.91 -12.40
CA LEU A 473 -8.47 36.33 -11.99
C LEU A 473 -8.25 37.79 -12.40
N TYR A 474 -7.36 38.47 -11.69
CA TYR A 474 -7.14 39.87 -11.89
C TYR A 474 -5.69 40.13 -12.32
N SER A 475 -5.51 40.96 -13.32
CA SER A 475 -4.20 41.35 -13.83
C SER A 475 -4.06 42.88 -13.79
N TRP A 476 -2.83 43.33 -13.62
CA TRP A 476 -2.47 44.71 -13.72
C TRP A 476 -1.36 44.86 -14.76
N ASP A 477 -1.40 45.97 -15.51
CA ASP A 477 -0.40 46.27 -16.55
C ASP A 477 0.88 46.97 -16.03
N GLY A 478 0.96 47.15 -14.69
CA GLY A 478 2.08 47.79 -14.03
C GLY A 478 2.07 49.33 -14.08
N THR A 479 1.08 49.93 -14.75
CA THR A 479 1.08 51.40 -14.99
C THR A 479 -0.28 52.08 -14.80
N SER A 480 -1.36 51.43 -15.16
CA SER A 480 -2.70 52.04 -15.12
C SER A 480 -3.21 52.16 -13.68
N MET A 481 -3.77 53.34 -13.35
CA MET A 481 -4.36 53.67 -12.04
C MET A 481 -5.86 53.96 -12.19
N ASP A 482 -6.63 53.69 -11.15
CA ASP A 482 -8.03 54.05 -11.05
C ASP A 482 -8.21 55.55 -10.66
N GLU A 483 -9.48 55.98 -10.54
CA GLU A 483 -9.82 57.38 -10.18
C GLU A 483 -9.31 57.77 -8.77
N ASN A 484 -8.98 56.79 -7.92
CA ASN A 484 -8.46 56.99 -6.56
C ASN A 484 -6.92 56.90 -6.48
N GLY A 485 -6.25 56.69 -7.64
CA GLY A 485 -4.80 56.55 -7.71
C GLY A 485 -4.32 55.18 -7.25
N GLN A 486 -5.22 54.14 -7.22
CA GLN A 486 -4.86 52.77 -6.95
C GLN A 486 -4.64 52.02 -8.27
N PRO A 487 -3.81 50.93 -8.31
CA PRO A 487 -3.62 50.12 -9.47
C PRO A 487 -4.94 49.61 -10.05
N LEU A 488 -5.16 49.85 -11.33
CA LEU A 488 -6.38 49.46 -12.05
C LEU A 488 -6.31 47.98 -12.41
N LEU A 489 -6.95 47.11 -11.61
CA LEU A 489 -7.02 45.68 -11.89
C LEU A 489 -8.08 45.36 -12.95
N VAL A 490 -7.67 44.60 -13.95
CA VAL A 490 -8.53 44.09 -15.00
C VAL A 490 -8.99 42.67 -14.66
N GLU A 491 -10.32 42.52 -14.53
CA GLU A 491 -10.92 41.21 -14.31
C GLU A 491 -10.89 40.35 -15.59
N GLY A 492 -10.33 39.17 -15.51
CA GLY A 492 -10.29 38.18 -16.58
C GLY A 492 -11.08 36.93 -16.23
N LYS A 493 -12.11 36.60 -17.00
CA LYS A 493 -12.82 35.31 -16.89
C LYS A 493 -11.92 34.21 -17.40
N LYS A 494 -11.74 33.15 -16.60
CA LYS A 494 -10.85 32.01 -16.87
C LYS A 494 -11.62 30.69 -16.86
N GLY A 495 -10.94 29.65 -17.32
CA GLY A 495 -11.49 28.31 -17.43
C GLY A 495 -12.48 28.17 -18.58
N PHE A 496 -13.61 27.58 -18.31
CA PHE A 496 -14.64 27.36 -19.30
C PHE A 496 -15.54 28.59 -19.49
N SER A 497 -16.12 28.74 -20.68
CA SER A 497 -17.03 29.85 -20.96
C SER A 497 -18.31 29.81 -20.11
N ASP A 498 -18.73 28.61 -19.70
CA ASP A 498 -19.99 28.29 -19.05
C ASP A 498 -19.82 27.16 -18.04
N PRO A 499 -20.70 27.07 -17.03
CA PRO A 499 -20.71 25.93 -16.13
C PRO A 499 -21.01 24.62 -16.89
N ARG A 500 -20.39 23.52 -16.41
CA ARG A 500 -20.58 22.18 -16.98
C ARG A 500 -20.59 21.11 -15.92
N LEU A 501 -21.34 20.07 -16.18
CA LEU A 501 -21.54 18.94 -15.30
C LEU A 501 -21.28 17.63 -16.02
N THR A 502 -20.44 16.79 -15.39
CA THR A 502 -20.28 15.38 -15.74
C THR A 502 -20.73 14.53 -14.56
N GLU A 503 -21.61 13.59 -14.80
CA GLU A 503 -21.99 12.56 -13.82
C GLU A 503 -21.72 11.19 -14.41
N SER A 504 -20.98 10.33 -13.67
CA SER A 504 -20.70 8.97 -14.10
C SER A 504 -21.07 7.97 -13.02
N MET A 505 -21.46 6.78 -13.45
CA MET A 505 -21.84 5.66 -12.60
C MET A 505 -21.11 4.41 -13.07
N GLU A 506 -20.55 3.65 -12.12
CA GLU A 506 -19.96 2.34 -12.32
C GLU A 506 -20.66 1.34 -11.41
N ASP A 507 -21.05 0.20 -11.95
CA ASP A 507 -21.74 -0.88 -11.27
C ASP A 507 -21.02 -2.21 -11.51
N ASN A 508 -20.28 -2.73 -10.52
CA ASN A 508 -19.50 -3.95 -10.66
C ASN A 508 -20.02 -5.04 -9.72
N LEU A 509 -20.07 -6.28 -10.22
CA LEU A 509 -20.50 -7.46 -9.48
C LEU A 509 -19.55 -8.61 -9.73
N GLY A 510 -18.84 -9.03 -8.65
CA GLY A 510 -18.03 -10.24 -8.62
C GLY A 510 -18.76 -11.37 -7.91
N VAL A 511 -18.69 -12.59 -8.45
CA VAL A 511 -19.23 -13.80 -7.81
C VAL A 511 -18.19 -14.90 -7.83
N LEU A 512 -17.93 -15.46 -6.66
CA LEU A 512 -17.09 -16.64 -6.50
C LEU A 512 -17.94 -17.81 -5.95
N LEU A 513 -17.84 -18.96 -6.61
CA LEU A 513 -18.37 -20.22 -6.13
C LEU A 513 -17.23 -21.22 -6.02
N SER A 514 -17.07 -21.83 -4.86
CA SER A 514 -15.96 -22.77 -4.58
C SER A 514 -16.46 -24.00 -3.83
N GLY A 515 -15.94 -25.16 -4.23
CA GLY A 515 -16.12 -26.44 -3.54
C GLY A 515 -14.77 -27.07 -3.26
N ILE A 516 -14.51 -27.46 -2.01
CA ILE A 516 -13.23 -28.00 -1.54
C ILE A 516 -13.49 -29.29 -0.74
N ALA A 517 -12.76 -30.36 -1.04
CA ALA A 517 -12.65 -31.55 -0.23
C ALA A 517 -11.29 -31.58 0.45
N SER A 518 -11.26 -31.75 1.76
CA SER A 518 -10.04 -31.81 2.56
C SER A 518 -10.05 -33.10 3.40
N TYR A 519 -8.95 -33.84 3.35
CA TYR A 519 -8.73 -35.02 4.15
C TYR A 519 -7.48 -34.85 5.01
N SER A 520 -7.58 -35.08 6.32
CA SER A 520 -6.46 -34.98 7.26
C SER A 520 -6.48 -36.15 8.20
N HIS A 521 -5.41 -36.94 8.21
CA HIS A 521 -5.30 -38.14 9.07
C HIS A 521 -3.84 -38.44 9.41
N THR A 522 -3.60 -38.90 10.63
CA THR A 522 -2.29 -39.40 11.07
C THR A 522 -2.31 -40.90 11.13
N PHE A 523 -1.61 -41.55 10.19
CA PHE A 523 -1.46 -43.01 10.14
C PHE A 523 -0.31 -43.48 11.02
N ALA A 524 -0.51 -44.57 11.73
CA ALA A 524 0.52 -45.24 12.59
C ALA A 524 1.25 -44.23 13.54
N GLN A 525 0.62 -43.12 13.93
CA GLN A 525 1.14 -42.07 14.84
C GLN A 525 2.31 -41.26 14.27
N ASP A 526 2.88 -41.66 13.15
CA ASP A 526 4.12 -41.08 12.60
C ASP A 526 3.94 -40.46 11.22
N HIS A 527 2.84 -40.78 10.50
CA HIS A 527 2.62 -40.37 9.11
C HIS A 527 1.44 -39.41 9.03
N ASP A 528 1.71 -38.12 9.04
CA ASP A 528 0.68 -37.08 8.86
C ASP A 528 0.44 -36.85 7.38
N VAL A 529 -0.80 -37.05 6.93
CA VAL A 529 -1.23 -36.84 5.55
C VAL A 529 -2.36 -35.82 5.52
N ASN A 530 -2.18 -34.76 4.71
CA ASN A 530 -3.20 -33.77 4.48
C ASN A 530 -3.38 -33.58 2.97
N ILE A 531 -4.56 -33.87 2.46
CA ILE A 531 -4.91 -33.74 1.05
C ILE A 531 -6.05 -32.75 0.90
N LEU A 532 -5.93 -31.88 -0.07
CA LEU A 532 -6.96 -30.91 -0.43
C LEU A 532 -7.13 -30.93 -1.95
N ALA A 533 -8.37 -30.96 -2.42
CA ALA A 533 -8.74 -30.79 -3.82
C ALA A 533 -9.94 -29.86 -3.92
N GLY A 534 -9.95 -28.97 -4.88
CA GLY A 534 -11.00 -27.99 -5.03
C GLY A 534 -11.28 -27.56 -6.45
N VAL A 535 -12.46 -27.01 -6.64
CA VAL A 535 -12.90 -26.33 -7.84
C VAL A 535 -13.41 -24.94 -7.47
N GLU A 536 -13.12 -23.96 -8.30
CA GLU A 536 -13.49 -22.58 -8.08
C GLU A 536 -13.88 -21.93 -9.41
N ARG A 537 -15.01 -21.24 -9.42
CA ARG A 537 -15.47 -20.40 -10.52
C ARG A 537 -15.56 -18.97 -10.03
N ILE A 538 -14.91 -18.06 -10.75
CA ILE A 538 -14.95 -16.61 -10.52
C ILE A 538 -15.58 -15.99 -11.76
N THR A 539 -16.54 -15.10 -11.55
CA THR A 539 -17.15 -14.29 -12.61
C THR A 539 -17.24 -12.85 -12.14
N ASP A 540 -16.83 -11.93 -13.01
CA ASP A 540 -16.90 -10.50 -12.77
C ASP A 540 -17.67 -9.85 -13.92
N LYS A 541 -18.56 -8.93 -13.58
CA LYS A 541 -19.35 -8.14 -14.53
C LYS A 541 -19.39 -6.70 -14.10
N GLY A 542 -19.18 -5.79 -15.04
CA GLY A 542 -19.27 -4.37 -14.79
C GLY A 542 -19.97 -3.64 -15.92
N ASP A 543 -20.73 -2.62 -15.54
CA ASP A 543 -21.37 -1.67 -16.44
C ASP A 543 -21.04 -0.25 -15.99
N SER A 544 -20.77 0.65 -16.92
CA SER A 544 -20.54 2.06 -16.62
C SER A 544 -21.23 2.95 -17.66
N PHE A 545 -21.68 4.10 -17.18
CA PHE A 545 -22.12 5.16 -18.08
C PHE A 545 -21.73 6.53 -17.53
N GLU A 546 -21.64 7.51 -18.43
CA GLU A 546 -21.37 8.90 -18.13
C GLU A 546 -22.34 9.78 -18.93
N ALA A 547 -22.81 10.87 -18.30
CA ALA A 547 -23.64 11.88 -18.89
C ALA A 547 -23.03 13.27 -18.68
N TYR A 548 -23.05 14.09 -19.72
CA TYR A 548 -22.46 15.42 -19.73
C TYR A 548 -23.46 16.46 -20.19
N ARG A 549 -23.46 17.64 -19.52
CA ARG A 549 -24.20 18.84 -19.90
C ARG A 549 -23.35 20.10 -19.71
N ARG A 550 -23.61 21.11 -20.52
CA ARG A 550 -23.07 22.47 -20.39
C ARG A 550 -24.18 23.51 -20.58
N TYR A 551 -23.83 24.78 -20.66
CA TYR A 551 -24.77 25.91 -20.86
C TYR A 551 -25.80 26.00 -19.72
N PHE A 552 -25.37 25.90 -18.50
CA PHE A 552 -26.21 26.12 -17.32
C PHE A 552 -26.54 27.60 -17.19
N LEU A 553 -27.83 27.92 -17.03
CA LEU A 553 -28.29 29.30 -16.82
C LEU A 553 -27.81 29.86 -15.45
N SER A 554 -27.58 29.02 -14.49
CA SER A 554 -27.12 29.38 -13.13
C SER A 554 -26.10 28.38 -12.62
N ALA A 555 -25.05 28.89 -11.99
CA ALA A 555 -24.06 28.07 -11.26
C ALA A 555 -24.55 27.55 -9.90
N ALA A 556 -25.78 27.89 -9.49
CA ALA A 556 -26.39 27.45 -8.24
C ALA A 556 -27.03 26.07 -8.31
N ILE A 557 -27.34 25.57 -9.53
CA ILE A 557 -28.00 24.26 -9.73
C ILE A 557 -27.06 23.35 -10.50
N ASP A 558 -26.50 22.39 -9.81
CA ASP A 558 -25.57 21.39 -10.34
C ASP A 558 -26.28 20.04 -10.65
N GLN A 559 -27.37 20.10 -11.42
CA GLN A 559 -28.16 18.95 -11.83
C GLN A 559 -28.26 18.87 -13.36
N LEU A 560 -28.16 17.68 -13.95
CA LEU A 560 -28.16 17.47 -15.40
C LEU A 560 -29.35 18.14 -16.10
N PHE A 561 -30.55 18.14 -15.49
CA PHE A 561 -31.73 18.72 -16.11
C PHE A 561 -31.64 20.23 -16.33
N ALA A 562 -30.79 20.94 -15.55
CA ALA A 562 -30.63 22.39 -15.59
C ALA A 562 -29.63 22.85 -16.66
N GLY A 563 -28.92 21.95 -17.30
CA GLY A 563 -28.00 22.21 -18.41
C GLY A 563 -28.76 22.36 -19.73
N GLY A 564 -28.16 23.10 -20.68
CA GLY A 564 -28.67 23.25 -22.03
C GLY A 564 -28.79 21.92 -22.79
N GLN A 565 -29.54 21.95 -23.88
CA GLN A 565 -29.72 20.77 -24.75
C GLN A 565 -28.63 20.67 -25.82
N ASP A 566 -27.94 21.75 -26.11
CA ASP A 566 -26.84 21.76 -27.08
C ASP A 566 -25.60 21.12 -26.46
N GLU A 567 -24.80 20.39 -27.26
CA GLU A 567 -23.59 19.69 -26.89
C GLU A 567 -23.77 18.69 -25.69
N MET A 568 -24.96 18.08 -25.59
CA MET A 568 -25.17 16.95 -24.72
C MET A 568 -24.26 15.80 -25.15
N ASN A 569 -23.63 15.12 -24.19
CA ASN A 569 -22.84 13.93 -24.47
C ASN A 569 -23.12 12.83 -23.47
N ASN A 570 -22.95 11.60 -23.90
CA ASN A 570 -22.98 10.42 -23.05
C ASN A 570 -22.03 9.36 -23.61
N THR A 571 -21.54 8.51 -22.73
CA THR A 571 -20.74 7.34 -23.09
C THR A 571 -21.02 6.22 -22.10
N GLY A 572 -20.66 5.00 -22.45
CA GLY A 572 -20.80 3.87 -21.57
C GLY A 572 -20.11 2.63 -22.12
N THR A 573 -19.77 1.72 -21.22
CA THR A 573 -19.15 0.44 -21.56
C THR A 573 -19.53 -0.62 -20.54
N GLY A 574 -19.37 -1.89 -20.93
CA GLY A 574 -19.57 -3.02 -20.04
C GLY A 574 -18.55 -4.12 -20.32
N TYR A 575 -18.33 -4.97 -19.32
CA TYR A 575 -17.45 -6.14 -19.45
C TYR A 575 -18.01 -7.35 -18.69
N GLU A 576 -17.64 -8.53 -19.14
CA GLU A 576 -17.86 -9.79 -18.42
C GLU A 576 -16.57 -10.61 -18.45
N GLU A 577 -16.22 -11.16 -17.30
CA GLU A 577 -15.01 -11.96 -17.09
C GLU A 577 -15.34 -13.28 -16.42
N ALA A 578 -14.61 -14.34 -16.74
CA ALA A 578 -14.78 -15.63 -16.11
C ALA A 578 -13.47 -16.42 -16.01
N ARG A 579 -13.25 -17.05 -14.85
CA ARG A 579 -12.16 -17.99 -14.61
C ARG A 579 -12.71 -19.28 -14.01
N LEU A 580 -12.15 -20.40 -14.41
CA LEU A 580 -12.46 -21.72 -13.87
C LEU A 580 -11.17 -22.40 -13.44
N ASN A 581 -11.11 -22.82 -12.19
CA ASN A 581 -9.91 -23.27 -11.54
C ASN A 581 -10.12 -24.64 -10.90
N TYR A 582 -9.21 -25.56 -11.15
CA TYR A 582 -9.08 -26.83 -10.42
C TYR A 582 -7.74 -26.79 -9.70
N PHE A 583 -7.71 -27.14 -8.42
CA PHE A 583 -6.49 -27.03 -7.63
C PHE A 583 -6.42 -28.10 -6.56
N GLY A 584 -5.21 -28.36 -6.09
CA GLY A 584 -5.02 -29.30 -5.01
C GLY A 584 -3.67 -29.14 -4.31
N ARG A 585 -3.60 -29.77 -3.14
CA ARG A 585 -2.40 -29.83 -2.30
C ARG A 585 -2.34 -31.17 -1.60
N VAL A 586 -1.15 -31.75 -1.54
CA VAL A 586 -0.84 -32.94 -0.76
C VAL A 586 0.33 -32.60 0.15
N ASN A 587 0.13 -32.65 1.46
CA ASN A 587 1.17 -32.49 2.47
C ASN A 587 1.40 -33.84 3.13
N TYR A 588 2.66 -34.23 3.27
CA TYR A 588 3.09 -35.39 4.00
C TYR A 588 4.19 -35.03 4.98
N ALA A 589 4.03 -35.44 6.23
CA ALA A 589 5.05 -35.33 7.23
C ALA A 589 5.31 -36.69 7.91
N TYR A 590 6.58 -37.11 7.92
CA TYR A 590 7.01 -38.27 8.65
C TYR A 590 7.70 -37.89 9.95
N LYS A 591 7.08 -38.26 11.07
CA LYS A 591 7.54 -37.92 12.45
C LYS A 591 7.77 -36.42 12.67
N SER A 592 7.05 -35.57 11.92
CA SER A 592 7.30 -34.13 11.89
C SER A 592 8.75 -33.73 11.56
N LYS A 593 9.58 -34.67 11.05
CA LYS A 593 10.98 -34.46 10.66
C LYS A 593 11.16 -34.23 9.18
N TYR A 594 10.59 -35.11 8.35
CA TYR A 594 10.69 -35.07 6.90
C TYR A 594 9.35 -34.58 6.35
N LEU A 595 9.40 -33.45 5.68
CA LEU A 595 8.23 -32.73 5.19
C LEU A 595 8.26 -32.71 3.66
N ALA A 596 7.15 -33.02 3.02
CA ALA A 596 6.97 -32.90 1.58
C ALA A 596 5.60 -32.30 1.27
N GLU A 597 5.56 -31.34 0.38
CA GLU A 597 4.34 -30.72 -0.10
C GLU A 597 4.35 -30.71 -1.62
N PHE A 598 3.24 -31.12 -2.23
CA PHE A 598 2.96 -30.97 -3.65
C PHE A 598 1.69 -30.13 -3.80
N VAL A 599 1.78 -29.04 -4.55
CA VAL A 599 0.65 -28.19 -4.92
C VAL A 599 0.49 -28.17 -6.43
N TRP A 600 -0.75 -28.02 -6.90
CA TRP A 600 -1.02 -27.84 -8.32
C TRP A 600 -2.25 -26.97 -8.54
N ARG A 601 -2.27 -26.26 -9.65
CA ARG A 601 -3.45 -25.57 -10.16
C ARG A 601 -3.56 -25.74 -11.67
N TYR A 602 -4.74 -26.08 -12.14
CA TYR A 602 -5.13 -26.10 -13.54
C TYR A 602 -6.20 -25.06 -13.74
N GLN A 603 -5.81 -23.95 -14.37
CA GLN A 603 -6.60 -22.73 -14.41
C GLN A 603 -6.95 -22.33 -15.83
N GLY A 604 -8.26 -22.06 -16.06
CA GLY A 604 -8.77 -21.47 -17.29
C GLY A 604 -9.05 -19.98 -17.12
N SER A 605 -8.63 -19.17 -18.09
CA SER A 605 -8.86 -17.71 -18.15
C SER A 605 -9.57 -17.34 -19.45
N TYR A 606 -10.50 -16.38 -19.36
CA TYR A 606 -11.21 -15.80 -20.51
C TYR A 606 -10.30 -15.02 -21.46
N ILE A 607 -9.11 -14.61 -20.99
CA ILE A 607 -8.16 -13.74 -21.69
C ILE A 607 -7.59 -14.41 -22.95
N PHE A 608 -7.43 -15.74 -22.95
CA PHE A 608 -6.75 -16.50 -23.99
C PHE A 608 -7.73 -17.25 -24.90
N ASP A 609 -7.31 -17.48 -26.14
CA ASP A 609 -8.03 -18.34 -27.07
C ASP A 609 -8.14 -19.79 -26.56
N ARG A 610 -9.01 -20.60 -27.18
CA ARG A 610 -9.33 -21.97 -26.77
C ARG A 610 -8.09 -22.86 -26.61
N SER A 611 -7.11 -22.70 -27.50
CA SER A 611 -5.85 -23.49 -27.50
C SER A 611 -4.99 -23.22 -26.26
N ASN A 612 -4.98 -22.00 -25.75
CA ASN A 612 -4.12 -21.53 -24.67
C ASN A 612 -4.89 -21.18 -23.39
N LYS A 613 -6.21 -21.48 -23.39
CA LYS A 613 -7.12 -21.07 -22.31
C LYS A 613 -6.74 -21.63 -20.94
N PHE A 614 -6.21 -22.84 -20.85
CA PHE A 614 -5.85 -23.49 -19.61
C PHE A 614 -4.34 -23.59 -19.42
N GLY A 615 -3.86 -23.15 -18.26
CA GLY A 615 -2.48 -23.29 -17.80
C GLY A 615 -2.38 -24.28 -16.62
N PHE A 616 -1.29 -25.04 -16.55
CA PHE A 616 -0.98 -25.95 -15.44
C PHE A 616 0.22 -25.43 -14.65
N PHE A 617 0.04 -25.25 -13.33
CA PHE A 617 1.01 -24.62 -12.45
C PHE A 617 1.33 -25.55 -11.25
N PRO A 618 2.38 -26.38 -11.36
CA PRO A 618 2.81 -27.27 -10.28
C PRO A 618 3.80 -26.59 -9.32
N GLY A 619 3.82 -27.06 -8.07
CA GLY A 619 4.82 -26.69 -7.08
C GLY A 619 5.14 -27.86 -6.16
N ILE A 620 6.40 -27.97 -5.76
CA ILE A 620 6.88 -28.93 -4.79
C ILE A 620 7.75 -28.24 -3.76
N SER A 621 7.58 -28.60 -2.50
CA SER A 621 8.47 -28.16 -1.43
C SER A 621 8.84 -29.31 -0.51
N LEU A 622 10.08 -29.28 -0.03
CA LEU A 622 10.65 -30.27 0.88
C LEU A 622 11.21 -29.54 2.11
N GLY A 623 11.04 -30.17 3.28
CA GLY A 623 11.57 -29.66 4.54
C GLY A 623 12.20 -30.79 5.35
N TYR A 624 13.29 -30.46 6.03
CA TYR A 624 13.96 -31.37 6.97
C TYR A 624 14.21 -30.66 8.30
N VAL A 625 13.50 -31.10 9.35
CA VAL A 625 13.65 -30.60 10.71
C VAL A 625 14.80 -31.37 11.38
N ILE A 626 16.02 -30.89 11.15
CA ILE A 626 17.25 -31.55 11.60
C ILE A 626 17.37 -31.56 13.14
N SER A 627 16.75 -30.56 13.81
CA SER A 627 16.73 -30.50 15.29
C SER A 627 15.97 -31.66 15.93
N GLU A 628 15.14 -32.39 15.20
CA GLU A 628 14.44 -33.57 15.73
C GLU A 628 15.29 -34.85 15.70
N GLU A 629 16.51 -34.77 15.15
CA GLU A 629 17.44 -35.89 15.15
C GLU A 629 18.22 -35.99 16.47
N ASP A 630 18.39 -37.20 17.00
CA ASP A 630 19.06 -37.45 18.27
C ASP A 630 20.53 -36.98 18.29
N PHE A 631 21.21 -37.14 17.14
CA PHE A 631 22.59 -36.67 17.01
C PHE A 631 22.70 -35.15 17.12
N PHE A 632 21.71 -34.43 16.60
CA PHE A 632 21.67 -32.96 16.60
C PHE A 632 21.41 -32.46 18.04
N LYS A 633 20.36 -33.01 18.69
CA LYS A 633 19.99 -32.67 20.07
C LYS A 633 21.16 -32.87 21.06
N LYS A 634 21.97 -33.91 20.82
CA LYS A 634 23.15 -34.20 21.66
C LYS A 634 24.33 -33.29 21.38
N LYS A 635 24.60 -32.94 20.11
CA LYS A 635 25.80 -32.16 19.73
C LYS A 635 25.61 -30.65 19.81
N LEU A 636 24.39 -30.15 19.58
CA LEU A 636 24.07 -28.72 19.49
C LEU A 636 22.85 -28.35 20.35
N PRO A 637 22.89 -28.59 21.66
CA PRO A 637 21.73 -28.36 22.54
C PRO A 637 21.30 -26.89 22.68
N PHE A 638 22.18 -25.94 22.29
CA PHE A 638 21.87 -24.51 22.31
C PHE A 638 20.99 -24.07 21.14
N ILE A 639 20.82 -24.90 20.09
CA ILE A 639 19.90 -24.70 18.99
C ILE A 639 18.61 -25.46 19.31
N SER A 640 17.56 -24.74 19.68
CA SER A 640 16.29 -25.35 20.09
C SER A 640 15.45 -25.85 18.89
N PHE A 641 15.65 -25.22 17.69
CA PHE A 641 14.99 -25.63 16.45
C PHE A 641 15.90 -25.35 15.25
N ALA A 642 16.00 -26.29 14.31
CA ALA A 642 16.70 -26.11 13.04
C ALA A 642 15.96 -26.86 11.93
N LYS A 643 15.59 -26.13 10.86
CA LYS A 643 14.90 -26.69 9.68
C LYS A 643 15.52 -26.12 8.42
N VAL A 644 15.83 -27.00 7.48
CA VAL A 644 16.22 -26.67 6.11
C VAL A 644 15.03 -26.95 5.19
N ARG A 645 14.78 -26.09 4.25
CA ARG A 645 13.68 -26.21 3.29
C ARG A 645 14.13 -25.81 1.88
N ALA A 646 13.54 -26.46 0.89
CA ALA A 646 13.75 -26.15 -0.52
C ALA A 646 12.42 -26.26 -1.26
N SER A 647 12.19 -25.33 -2.20
CA SER A 647 11.00 -25.39 -3.04
C SER A 647 11.30 -25.04 -4.49
N TRP A 648 10.51 -25.62 -5.37
CA TRP A 648 10.44 -25.35 -6.80
C TRP A 648 8.99 -25.30 -7.22
N GLY A 649 8.62 -24.32 -8.03
CA GLY A 649 7.27 -24.24 -8.56
C GLY A 649 7.16 -23.30 -9.75
N GLN A 650 6.05 -23.46 -10.47
CA GLN A 650 5.65 -22.58 -11.55
C GLN A 650 4.36 -21.88 -11.18
N THR A 651 4.28 -20.58 -11.49
CA THR A 651 3.09 -19.77 -11.35
C THR A 651 2.84 -19.02 -12.65
N GLY A 652 1.58 -18.79 -12.98
CA GLY A 652 1.20 -18.04 -14.17
C GLY A 652 0.95 -16.57 -13.89
N ASN A 653 0.77 -15.79 -14.96
CA ASN A 653 0.22 -14.45 -14.92
C ASN A 653 -0.68 -14.23 -16.13
N ASP A 654 -1.90 -13.70 -15.89
CA ASP A 654 -2.88 -13.32 -16.90
C ASP A 654 -3.28 -11.84 -16.80
N LEU A 655 -2.46 -11.02 -16.16
CA LEU A 655 -2.71 -9.58 -16.00
C LEU A 655 -2.34 -8.79 -17.27
N ILE A 656 -2.93 -9.19 -18.39
CA ILE A 656 -2.79 -8.56 -19.70
C ILE A 656 -4.17 -8.12 -20.22
N ASP A 657 -4.18 -7.29 -21.24
CA ASP A 657 -5.44 -6.87 -21.86
C ASP A 657 -6.16 -8.05 -22.50
N PRO A 658 -7.49 -8.16 -22.34
CA PRO A 658 -8.26 -9.28 -22.87
C PRO A 658 -8.40 -9.24 -24.40
N TYR A 659 -8.72 -10.41 -24.99
CA TYR A 659 -9.12 -10.55 -26.40
C TYR A 659 -8.08 -10.15 -27.45
N GLN A 660 -6.78 -10.10 -27.10
CA GLN A 660 -5.71 -9.75 -28.05
C GLN A 660 -5.61 -10.73 -29.23
N TYR A 661 -6.26 -11.87 -29.15
CA TYR A 661 -6.36 -12.87 -30.23
C TYR A 661 -7.46 -12.56 -31.24
N LEU A 662 -8.28 -11.54 -31.04
CA LEU A 662 -9.35 -11.10 -31.92
C LEU A 662 -8.93 -9.87 -32.71
N ALA A 663 -9.37 -9.78 -33.97
CA ALA A 663 -9.30 -8.52 -34.72
C ALA A 663 -10.21 -7.48 -34.09
N SER A 664 -9.71 -6.30 -33.90
CA SER A 664 -10.45 -5.18 -33.32
C SER A 664 -10.52 -4.01 -34.27
N TYR A 665 -11.59 -3.23 -34.14
CA TYR A 665 -11.77 -1.97 -34.81
C TYR A 665 -12.04 -0.89 -33.78
N THR A 666 -11.44 0.27 -33.98
CA THR A 666 -11.61 1.43 -33.09
C THR A 666 -12.18 2.59 -33.89
N PHE A 667 -13.08 3.37 -33.27
CA PHE A 667 -13.41 4.67 -33.79
C PHE A 667 -12.20 5.59 -33.64
N ASN A 668 -11.80 6.22 -34.76
CA ASN A 668 -10.66 7.12 -34.80
C ASN A 668 -11.15 8.56 -34.63
N ASP A 669 -10.26 9.43 -34.09
CA ASP A 669 -10.41 10.88 -34.04
C ASP A 669 -10.39 11.50 -35.44
N LEU A 670 -9.95 10.74 -36.45
CA LEU A 670 -10.08 11.16 -37.85
C LEU A 670 -11.56 11.14 -38.26
N MET A 671 -12.04 12.30 -38.64
CA MET A 671 -13.40 12.48 -39.13
C MET A 671 -13.40 12.56 -40.66
N TYR A 672 -14.39 11.97 -41.27
CA TYR A 672 -14.66 12.18 -42.66
C TYR A 672 -15.99 12.96 -42.86
N LEU A 673 -15.99 13.82 -43.83
CA LEU A 673 -17.14 14.67 -44.13
C LEU A 673 -18.05 13.98 -45.13
N THR A 674 -19.34 13.89 -44.83
CA THR A 674 -20.39 13.43 -45.71
C THR A 674 -21.36 14.59 -46.01
N ASN A 675 -22.28 14.36 -46.88
CA ASN A 675 -23.34 15.32 -47.22
C ASN A 675 -22.76 16.68 -47.65
N ASN A 676 -21.87 16.67 -48.66
CA ASN A 676 -21.18 17.85 -49.21
C ASN A 676 -20.38 18.67 -48.15
N GLY A 677 -19.80 17.98 -47.17
CA GLY A 677 -18.97 18.63 -46.16
C GLY A 677 -19.74 19.19 -44.96
N THR A 678 -21.03 18.86 -44.83
CA THR A 678 -21.86 19.40 -43.72
C THR A 678 -21.98 18.45 -42.53
N THR A 679 -21.68 17.17 -42.69
CA THR A 679 -21.80 16.18 -41.63
C THR A 679 -20.44 15.53 -41.34
N MET A 680 -19.97 15.67 -40.10
CA MET A 680 -18.77 15.01 -39.62
C MET A 680 -19.11 13.61 -39.06
N ASN A 681 -18.42 12.59 -39.56
CA ASN A 681 -18.56 11.20 -39.06
C ASN A 681 -17.22 10.70 -38.59
N GLN A 682 -17.21 9.92 -37.51
CA GLN A 682 -16.01 9.24 -37.03
C GLN A 682 -15.61 8.13 -38.00
N ALA A 683 -14.32 8.05 -38.29
CA ALA A 683 -13.77 6.97 -39.11
C ALA A 683 -13.57 5.71 -38.27
N LEU A 684 -13.87 4.56 -38.83
CA LEU A 684 -13.54 3.26 -38.29
C LEU A 684 -12.13 2.91 -38.76
N LYS A 685 -11.22 2.61 -37.80
CA LYS A 685 -9.86 2.20 -38.09
C LYS A 685 -9.65 0.78 -37.59
N GLU A 686 -8.93 -0.01 -38.37
CA GLU A 686 -8.41 -1.30 -37.89
C GLU A 686 -7.50 -1.08 -36.64
N GLY A 687 -7.73 -1.84 -35.59
CA GLY A 687 -6.97 -1.79 -34.37
C GLY A 687 -5.64 -2.54 -34.48
N VAL A 688 -5.17 -3.03 -33.36
CA VAL A 688 -3.95 -3.86 -33.29
C VAL A 688 -4.20 -5.20 -34.00
N ALA A 689 -3.22 -5.65 -34.79
CA ALA A 689 -3.30 -6.97 -35.45
C ALA A 689 -3.47 -8.09 -34.40
N PRO A 690 -4.34 -9.08 -34.65
CA PRO A 690 -4.62 -10.13 -33.66
C PRO A 690 -3.40 -11.04 -33.41
N ASN A 691 -3.12 -11.33 -32.13
CA ASN A 691 -2.14 -12.34 -31.74
C ASN A 691 -2.84 -13.63 -31.31
N GLN A 692 -3.02 -14.58 -32.23
CA GLN A 692 -3.65 -15.88 -31.93
C GLN A 692 -2.80 -16.76 -31.01
N ASN A 693 -1.50 -16.46 -30.87
CA ASN A 693 -0.55 -17.25 -30.07
C ASN A 693 -0.35 -16.69 -28.64
N VAL A 694 -1.12 -15.65 -28.26
CA VAL A 694 -1.00 -15.09 -26.91
C VAL A 694 -1.24 -16.17 -25.85
N THR A 695 -0.33 -16.26 -24.88
CA THR A 695 -0.34 -17.30 -23.84
C THR A 695 0.07 -16.74 -22.48
N TRP A 696 0.05 -17.61 -21.50
CA TRP A 696 0.42 -17.32 -20.11
C TRP A 696 1.86 -16.85 -19.98
N GLU A 697 2.08 -15.77 -19.29
CA GLU A 697 3.37 -15.46 -18.72
C GLU A 697 3.65 -16.43 -17.57
N THR A 698 4.85 -17.03 -17.53
CA THR A 698 5.21 -18.08 -16.58
C THR A 698 6.41 -17.68 -15.73
N ALA A 699 6.27 -17.79 -14.40
CA ALA A 699 7.36 -17.62 -13.45
C ALA A 699 7.78 -18.96 -12.86
N THR A 700 9.04 -19.34 -13.07
CA THR A 700 9.67 -20.50 -12.44
C THR A 700 10.44 -20.03 -11.21
N GLN A 701 10.00 -20.44 -10.03
CA GLN A 701 10.51 -20.02 -8.74
C GLN A 701 11.30 -21.15 -8.08
N LYS A 702 12.49 -20.82 -7.54
CA LYS A 702 13.33 -21.71 -6.73
C LYS A 702 13.66 -21.01 -5.43
N ASN A 703 13.54 -21.71 -4.31
CA ASN A 703 13.83 -21.15 -3.00
C ASN A 703 14.56 -22.16 -2.12
N ILE A 704 15.56 -21.72 -1.37
CA ILE A 704 16.22 -22.49 -0.30
C ILE A 704 16.18 -21.64 0.95
N GLY A 705 15.67 -22.23 2.04
CA GLY A 705 15.46 -21.54 3.31
C GLY A 705 16.08 -22.30 4.49
N LEU A 706 16.47 -21.52 5.50
CA LEU A 706 16.97 -22.02 6.79
C LEU A 706 16.23 -21.28 7.91
N ASP A 707 15.61 -22.07 8.79
CA ASP A 707 14.94 -21.59 9.99
C ASP A 707 15.70 -22.10 11.23
N LEU A 708 16.14 -21.21 12.10
CA LEU A 708 16.86 -21.53 13.33
C LEU A 708 16.19 -20.85 14.53
N GLN A 709 16.21 -21.55 15.68
CA GLN A 709 15.87 -20.95 16.96
C GLN A 709 16.92 -21.27 18.00
N PHE A 710 17.23 -20.28 18.82
CA PHE A 710 18.20 -20.34 19.92
C PHE A 710 17.53 -19.89 21.22
N LEU A 711 18.21 -20.14 22.35
CA LEU A 711 17.79 -19.68 23.67
C LEU A 711 16.35 -20.13 24.02
N ASN A 712 16.02 -21.38 23.70
CA ASN A 712 14.67 -21.95 23.89
C ASN A 712 13.56 -21.21 23.17
N GLY A 713 13.87 -20.61 21.99
CA GLY A 713 12.91 -19.87 21.16
C GLY A 713 12.96 -18.35 21.33
N ASP A 714 13.68 -17.80 22.31
CA ASP A 714 13.78 -16.34 22.50
C ASP A 714 14.39 -15.64 21.29
N LEU A 715 15.30 -16.29 20.56
CA LEU A 715 15.93 -15.79 19.34
C LEU A 715 15.61 -16.70 18.16
N ALA A 716 14.91 -16.17 17.17
CA ALA A 716 14.59 -16.85 15.91
C ALA A 716 15.28 -16.16 14.74
N PHE A 717 15.82 -16.97 13.81
CA PHE A 717 16.47 -16.52 12.59
C PHE A 717 15.89 -17.28 11.40
N THR A 718 15.47 -16.58 10.37
CA THR A 718 15.03 -17.14 9.10
C THR A 718 15.77 -16.45 7.97
N ILE A 719 16.27 -17.22 7.02
CA ILE A 719 16.89 -16.70 5.80
C ILE A 719 16.46 -17.54 4.61
N ASP A 720 16.12 -16.87 3.52
CA ASP A 720 15.73 -17.45 2.25
C ASP A 720 16.59 -16.90 1.12
N TYR A 721 17.17 -17.78 0.30
CA TYR A 721 17.70 -17.45 -1.03
C TYR A 721 16.67 -17.82 -2.08
N PHE A 722 16.33 -16.88 -2.94
CA PHE A 722 15.38 -17.09 -4.03
C PHE A 722 15.99 -16.79 -5.39
N HIS A 723 15.52 -17.54 -6.39
CA HIS A 723 15.90 -17.37 -7.78
C HIS A 723 14.66 -17.61 -8.66
N ASN A 724 14.19 -16.56 -9.32
CA ASN A 724 12.98 -16.57 -10.13
C ASN A 724 13.34 -16.23 -11.57
N ASN A 725 12.98 -17.10 -12.51
CA ASN A 725 13.03 -16.84 -13.94
C ASN A 725 11.60 -16.68 -14.45
N ARG A 726 11.36 -15.56 -15.10
CA ARG A 726 10.09 -15.30 -15.77
C ARG A 726 10.30 -15.33 -17.27
N SER A 727 9.46 -16.07 -17.98
CA SER A 727 9.45 -16.21 -19.43
C SER A 727 8.07 -15.91 -19.99
N ASP A 728 8.03 -15.78 -21.31
CA ASP A 728 6.81 -15.55 -22.06
C ASP A 728 6.08 -14.26 -21.64
N ILE A 729 6.85 -13.27 -21.17
CA ILE A 729 6.32 -11.94 -20.84
C ILE A 729 5.85 -11.29 -22.12
N LEU A 730 4.57 -10.88 -22.11
CA LEU A 730 3.98 -10.19 -23.24
C LEU A 730 4.60 -8.80 -23.37
N TRP A 731 5.23 -8.55 -24.54
CA TRP A 731 5.95 -7.32 -24.78
C TRP A 731 5.98 -6.94 -26.25
N LYS A 732 6.15 -5.65 -26.51
CA LYS A 732 6.21 -5.10 -27.86
C LYS A 732 7.44 -5.62 -28.61
N ARG A 733 7.25 -5.97 -29.88
CA ARG A 733 8.35 -6.22 -30.81
C ARG A 733 8.87 -4.87 -31.31
N ASN A 734 9.90 -4.35 -30.67
CA ASN A 734 10.34 -2.97 -30.87
C ASN A 734 11.24 -2.76 -32.11
N ALA A 735 11.86 -3.82 -32.63
CA ALA A 735 13.01 -3.64 -33.48
C ALA A 735 13.00 -4.39 -34.79
N SER A 736 12.20 -5.46 -34.91
CA SER A 736 12.32 -6.37 -36.05
C SER A 736 11.38 -6.04 -37.24
N VAL A 737 10.45 -5.08 -37.07
CA VAL A 737 9.53 -4.70 -38.16
C VAL A 737 9.62 -3.20 -38.43
N PRO A 738 9.95 -2.81 -39.66
CA PRO A 738 10.00 -1.38 -40.02
C PRO A 738 8.63 -0.71 -39.89
N GLY A 739 8.59 0.50 -39.31
CA GLY A 739 7.35 1.29 -39.16
C GLY A 739 6.66 1.65 -40.47
N THR A 740 7.35 1.49 -41.61
CA THR A 740 6.82 1.67 -42.97
C THR A 740 5.77 0.63 -43.38
N SER A 741 5.61 -0.47 -42.61
CA SER A 741 4.57 -1.49 -42.87
C SER A 741 3.14 -0.97 -42.69
N GLY A 742 2.96 0.12 -41.94
CA GLY A 742 1.63 0.66 -41.60
C GLY A 742 0.80 -0.19 -40.64
N LEU A 743 1.33 -1.35 -40.20
CA LEU A 743 0.66 -2.27 -39.27
C LEU A 743 0.93 -1.85 -37.82
N VAL A 744 -0.11 -1.88 -36.99
CA VAL A 744 0.04 -1.85 -35.53
C VAL A 744 0.23 -3.28 -35.05
N LEU A 745 1.48 -3.63 -34.75
CA LEU A 745 1.83 -4.98 -34.31
C LEU A 745 1.29 -5.28 -32.91
N PRO A 746 0.85 -6.53 -32.67
CA PRO A 746 0.48 -6.97 -31.33
C PRO A 746 1.70 -7.15 -30.45
N ASP A 747 1.46 -7.15 -29.14
CA ASP A 747 2.47 -7.65 -28.19
C ASP A 747 2.61 -9.17 -28.34
N GLU A 748 3.85 -9.67 -28.14
CA GLU A 748 4.17 -11.10 -28.26
C GLU A 748 4.79 -11.62 -26.95
N ASN A 749 4.63 -12.92 -26.67
CA ASN A 749 5.19 -13.59 -25.48
C ASN A 749 6.68 -13.88 -25.67
N LEU A 750 7.54 -12.85 -25.64
CA LEU A 750 8.98 -12.98 -25.94
C LEU A 750 9.90 -12.53 -24.80
N GLY A 751 9.43 -11.67 -23.90
CA GLY A 751 10.24 -11.11 -22.82
C GLY A 751 10.69 -12.15 -21.79
N LYS A 752 11.93 -12.02 -21.31
CA LYS A 752 12.48 -12.87 -20.24
C LYS A 752 13.21 -12.03 -19.22
N VAL A 753 12.93 -12.31 -17.93
CA VAL A 753 13.53 -11.62 -16.79
C VAL A 753 13.94 -12.63 -15.74
N GLN A 754 15.06 -12.36 -15.08
CA GLN A 754 15.54 -13.06 -13.90
C GLN A 754 15.47 -12.12 -12.71
N ASN A 755 15.03 -12.63 -11.55
CA ASN A 755 15.10 -11.94 -10.27
C ASN A 755 15.63 -12.88 -9.20
N GLN A 756 16.65 -12.44 -8.45
CA GLN A 756 17.28 -13.26 -7.43
C GLN A 756 17.69 -12.40 -6.24
N GLY A 757 17.78 -13.05 -5.08
CA GLY A 757 18.15 -12.33 -3.88
C GLY A 757 18.04 -13.15 -2.61
N VAL A 758 18.12 -12.43 -1.50
CA VAL A 758 18.04 -12.99 -0.14
C VAL A 758 17.04 -12.19 0.67
N ASP A 759 16.14 -12.84 1.36
CA ASP A 759 15.36 -12.22 2.43
C ASP A 759 15.63 -12.88 3.78
N PHE A 760 15.59 -12.09 4.85
CA PHE A 760 15.90 -12.56 6.20
C PHE A 760 15.00 -11.92 7.26
N ASN A 761 14.87 -12.64 8.38
CA ASN A 761 14.16 -12.16 9.57
C ASN A 761 14.90 -12.63 10.82
N ILE A 762 15.15 -11.72 11.75
CA ILE A 762 15.73 -12.00 13.07
C ILE A 762 14.73 -11.47 14.10
N ASP A 763 14.21 -12.35 14.93
CA ASP A 763 13.25 -12.01 15.97
C ASP A 763 13.82 -12.39 17.34
N TYR A 764 13.96 -11.43 18.23
CA TYR A 764 14.40 -11.64 19.61
C TYR A 764 13.32 -11.13 20.55
N ARG A 765 12.85 -11.99 21.46
CA ARG A 765 11.85 -11.65 22.46
C ARG A 765 12.25 -12.21 23.80
N ARG A 766 12.23 -11.35 24.82
CA ARG A 766 12.53 -11.77 26.19
C ARG A 766 11.78 -10.92 27.21
N ASN A 767 11.28 -11.60 28.23
CA ASN A 767 10.65 -10.98 29.39
C ASN A 767 11.60 -11.00 30.58
N PHE A 768 11.81 -9.86 31.24
CA PHE A 768 12.63 -9.68 32.43
C PHE A 768 11.77 -9.09 33.55
N LYS A 769 11.12 -9.88 34.37
CA LYS A 769 10.19 -9.38 35.39
C LYS A 769 9.19 -8.34 34.84
N ASP A 770 9.41 -7.07 35.22
CA ASP A 770 8.58 -5.93 34.81
C ASP A 770 8.93 -5.40 33.41
N PHE A 771 10.03 -5.84 32.79
CA PHE A 771 10.53 -5.34 31.50
C PHE A 771 10.35 -6.38 30.41
N ARG A 772 9.73 -5.97 29.29
CA ARG A 772 9.55 -6.78 28.09
C ARG A 772 10.34 -6.17 26.95
N LEU A 773 11.10 -7.00 26.25
CA LEU A 773 11.92 -6.60 25.10
C LEU A 773 11.55 -7.46 23.90
N GLY A 774 11.17 -6.81 22.80
CA GLY A 774 11.02 -7.42 21.49
C GLY A 774 11.84 -6.65 20.47
N ILE A 775 12.65 -7.34 19.67
CA ILE A 775 13.42 -6.77 18.56
C ILE A 775 13.18 -7.65 17.34
N ASN A 776 12.72 -7.05 16.25
CA ASN A 776 12.58 -7.73 14.97
C ASN A 776 13.31 -6.94 13.89
N LEU A 777 14.38 -7.53 13.34
CA LEU A 777 15.13 -7.02 12.21
C LEU A 777 14.80 -7.86 10.99
N ASN A 778 14.34 -7.24 9.92
CA ASN A 778 14.02 -7.91 8.67
C ASN A 778 14.53 -7.14 7.47
N GLY A 779 14.71 -7.84 6.35
CA GLY A 779 15.13 -7.18 5.13
C GLY A 779 15.09 -8.10 3.93
N VAL A 780 15.16 -7.48 2.75
CA VAL A 780 15.30 -8.16 1.46
C VAL A 780 16.33 -7.43 0.59
N TYR A 781 17.22 -8.19 0.01
CA TYR A 781 18.07 -7.76 -1.09
C TYR A 781 17.64 -8.50 -2.34
N ALA A 782 17.22 -7.77 -3.38
CA ALA A 782 16.74 -8.32 -4.64
C ALA A 782 17.37 -7.59 -5.82
N LYS A 783 17.76 -8.35 -6.85
CA LYS A 783 18.29 -7.80 -8.09
C LYS A 783 17.65 -8.50 -9.28
N ASN A 784 16.95 -7.72 -10.11
CA ASN A 784 16.42 -8.20 -11.36
C ASN A 784 17.39 -7.93 -12.52
N LYS A 785 17.19 -8.68 -13.61
CA LYS A 785 17.97 -8.60 -14.83
C LYS A 785 17.14 -9.04 -16.02
N ILE A 786 17.11 -8.22 -17.05
CA ILE A 786 16.52 -8.57 -18.33
C ILE A 786 17.37 -9.64 -19.01
N LEU A 787 16.81 -10.80 -19.31
CA LEU A 787 17.49 -11.88 -20.04
C LEU A 787 17.27 -11.79 -21.54
N PHE A 788 16.10 -11.31 -21.93
CA PHE A 788 15.76 -11.09 -23.34
C PHE A 788 14.89 -9.83 -23.49
N TRP A 789 15.32 -8.99 -24.38
CA TRP A 789 14.67 -7.80 -24.89
C TRP A 789 14.85 -7.76 -26.40
N ASP A 790 13.84 -7.35 -27.17
CA ASP A 790 13.97 -7.21 -28.60
C ASP A 790 14.76 -5.93 -28.92
N GLU A 791 16.09 -6.06 -29.02
CA GLU A 791 16.99 -4.94 -29.29
C GLU A 791 17.02 -4.57 -30.78
N ALA A 792 17.16 -3.27 -31.08
CA ALA A 792 17.33 -2.82 -32.45
C ALA A 792 18.67 -3.33 -33.02
N PRO A 793 18.70 -3.78 -34.26
CA PRO A 793 19.94 -4.16 -34.91
C PRO A 793 20.97 -3.01 -34.89
N GLY A 794 22.21 -3.29 -34.50
CA GLY A 794 23.28 -2.29 -34.42
C GLY A 794 23.31 -1.48 -33.10
N THR A 795 22.44 -1.75 -32.13
CA THR A 795 22.49 -1.11 -30.81
C THR A 795 23.82 -1.42 -30.12
N PRO A 796 24.60 -0.41 -29.69
CA PRO A 796 25.85 -0.60 -28.93
C PRO A 796 25.62 -1.39 -27.64
N GLU A 797 26.58 -2.20 -27.22
CA GLU A 797 26.48 -3.06 -26.03
C GLU A 797 26.14 -2.26 -24.76
N TRP A 798 26.69 -1.06 -24.59
CA TRP A 798 26.47 -0.20 -23.44
C TRP A 798 25.06 0.45 -23.41
N GLN A 799 24.33 0.38 -24.53
CA GLN A 799 22.95 0.90 -24.63
C GLN A 799 21.88 -0.17 -24.46
N LYS A 800 22.25 -1.45 -24.64
CA LYS A 800 21.29 -2.56 -24.58
C LYS A 800 20.54 -2.64 -23.24
N SER A 801 19.28 -2.97 -23.32
CA SER A 801 18.43 -3.30 -22.15
C SER A 801 18.73 -4.70 -21.61
N THR A 802 19.07 -5.63 -22.51
CA THR A 802 19.45 -7.00 -22.16
C THR A 802 20.67 -6.98 -21.24
N GLY A 803 20.57 -7.68 -20.11
CA GLY A 803 21.61 -7.69 -19.09
C GLY A 803 21.48 -6.62 -18.02
N LYS A 804 20.59 -5.65 -18.18
CA LYS A 804 20.36 -4.54 -17.26
C LYS A 804 19.08 -4.75 -16.43
N PRO A 805 18.89 -4.01 -15.33
CA PRO A 805 17.65 -4.03 -14.57
C PRO A 805 16.45 -3.54 -15.39
N ILE A 806 15.25 -4.01 -15.01
CA ILE A 806 13.98 -3.44 -15.49
C ILE A 806 13.96 -1.95 -15.14
N ASP A 807 13.41 -1.11 -16.03
CA ASP A 807 13.29 0.35 -15.88
C ASP A 807 14.64 1.07 -15.69
N SER A 808 15.73 0.49 -16.14
CA SER A 808 17.00 1.20 -16.22
C SER A 808 16.98 2.24 -17.33
N GLY A 809 17.28 3.49 -17.01
CA GLY A 809 17.32 4.59 -17.96
C GLY A 809 18.56 4.60 -18.84
N LEU A 810 18.49 5.29 -19.98
CA LEU A 810 19.58 5.51 -20.92
C LEU A 810 20.01 6.97 -20.81
N TYR A 811 21.25 7.21 -20.33
CA TYR A 811 21.75 8.53 -19.97
C TYR A 811 23.11 8.82 -20.54
N TYR A 812 23.43 10.11 -20.77
CA TYR A 812 24.81 10.56 -20.87
C TYR A 812 25.48 10.49 -19.49
N GLU A 813 26.68 9.97 -19.40
CA GLU A 813 27.47 9.98 -18.17
C GLU A 813 28.02 11.39 -17.90
N ALA A 814 27.52 12.09 -16.89
CA ALA A 814 28.05 13.36 -16.42
C ALA A 814 29.36 13.11 -15.65
N ILE A 815 30.46 13.75 -16.05
CA ILE A 815 31.80 13.60 -15.44
C ILE A 815 32.30 14.86 -14.76
N GLY A 816 31.56 15.97 -14.85
CA GLY A 816 31.92 17.24 -14.25
C GLY A 816 31.19 18.41 -14.88
N ILE A 817 31.68 19.62 -14.59
CA ILE A 817 31.17 20.90 -15.12
C ILE A 817 32.34 21.63 -15.75
N PHE A 818 32.14 22.24 -16.92
CA PHE A 818 33.17 23.06 -17.58
C PHE A 818 33.41 24.31 -16.71
N LYS A 819 34.62 24.42 -16.16
CA LYS A 819 35.01 25.55 -15.28
C LYS A 819 35.14 26.85 -16.01
N ASP A 820 35.70 26.80 -17.23
CA ASP A 820 36.03 27.93 -18.08
C ASP A 820 36.04 27.54 -19.57
N GLN A 821 36.29 28.52 -20.47
CA GLN A 821 36.30 28.31 -21.89
C GLN A 821 37.47 27.36 -22.33
N ALA A 822 38.59 27.39 -21.63
CA ALA A 822 39.71 26.50 -21.92
C ALA A 822 39.36 25.03 -21.69
N ALA A 823 38.54 24.76 -20.65
CA ALA A 823 38.01 23.42 -20.39
C ALA A 823 37.04 22.97 -21.48
N VAL A 824 36.18 23.88 -22.00
CA VAL A 824 35.29 23.59 -23.13
C VAL A 824 36.10 23.23 -24.39
N ASP A 825 37.09 24.06 -24.73
CA ASP A 825 37.87 23.88 -25.93
C ASP A 825 38.77 22.62 -25.90
N ALA A 826 39.07 22.12 -24.69
CA ALA A 826 39.96 20.98 -24.46
C ALA A 826 39.29 19.62 -24.49
N TYR A 827 37.96 19.53 -24.44
CA TYR A 827 37.23 18.26 -24.32
C TYR A 827 36.09 18.15 -25.35
N PRO A 828 35.81 16.97 -25.88
CA PRO A 828 34.64 16.75 -26.75
C PRO A 828 33.34 17.26 -26.13
N HIS A 829 32.57 18.02 -26.91
CA HIS A 829 31.33 18.63 -26.42
C HIS A 829 30.31 18.78 -27.56
N TRP A 830 29.04 18.98 -27.21
CA TRP A 830 27.98 19.32 -28.17
C TRP A 830 28.10 20.76 -28.66
N ALA A 831 27.47 21.02 -29.79
CA ALA A 831 27.49 22.36 -30.37
C ALA A 831 26.82 23.37 -29.43
N GLY A 832 27.55 24.49 -29.12
CA GLY A 832 27.07 25.55 -28.24
C GLY A 832 27.32 25.30 -26.75
N ALA A 833 28.13 24.31 -26.36
CA ALA A 833 28.61 24.15 -25.01
C ALA A 833 29.40 25.36 -24.53
N ARG A 834 29.30 25.71 -23.26
CA ARG A 834 29.95 26.88 -22.66
C ARG A 834 30.35 26.62 -21.21
N PRO A 835 31.16 27.49 -20.60
CA PRO A 835 31.49 27.38 -19.18
C PRO A 835 30.21 27.24 -18.29
N GLY A 836 30.32 26.40 -17.29
CA GLY A 836 29.18 26.07 -16.41
C GLY A 836 28.26 24.96 -16.92
N ASP A 837 28.43 24.47 -18.15
CA ASP A 837 27.69 23.32 -18.67
C ASP A 837 28.25 22.00 -18.16
N ILE A 838 27.39 20.97 -18.12
CA ILE A 838 27.73 19.61 -17.69
C ILE A 838 28.60 18.95 -18.78
N ILE A 839 29.69 18.34 -18.37
CA ILE A 839 30.58 17.56 -19.24
C ILE A 839 30.04 16.16 -19.40
N PHE A 840 29.77 15.73 -20.63
CA PHE A 840 29.36 14.35 -20.94
C PHE A 840 30.56 13.54 -21.37
N LYS A 841 30.64 12.30 -20.95
CA LYS A 841 31.68 11.38 -21.29
C LYS A 841 31.55 10.93 -22.75
N ASP A 842 32.66 11.04 -23.51
CA ASP A 842 32.81 10.36 -24.81
C ASP A 842 33.01 8.86 -24.53
N VAL A 843 31.99 8.05 -24.79
CA VAL A 843 31.96 6.63 -24.43
C VAL A 843 32.60 5.77 -25.52
N ASN A 844 32.41 6.16 -26.79
CA ASN A 844 32.91 5.42 -27.95
C ASN A 844 34.32 5.90 -28.41
N GLY A 845 34.81 7.06 -27.91
CA GLY A 845 36.12 7.61 -28.18
C GLY A 845 36.27 8.24 -29.58
N ASP A 846 35.19 8.68 -30.20
CA ASP A 846 35.20 9.28 -31.54
C ASP A 846 35.38 10.82 -31.52
N ASN A 847 35.50 11.43 -30.34
CA ASN A 847 35.60 12.87 -30.09
C ASN A 847 34.32 13.66 -30.46
N VAL A 848 33.19 13.00 -30.55
CA VAL A 848 31.91 13.65 -30.80
C VAL A 848 30.93 13.20 -29.71
N ILE A 849 30.26 14.13 -29.03
CA ILE A 849 29.20 13.81 -28.05
C ILE A 849 27.89 13.73 -28.79
N ASP A 850 27.35 12.52 -28.93
CA ASP A 850 26.08 12.27 -29.62
C ASP A 850 25.27 11.14 -28.96
N GLY A 851 24.18 10.68 -29.62
CA GLY A 851 23.32 9.62 -29.11
C GLY A 851 24.02 8.29 -28.84
N ASN A 852 25.22 8.04 -29.43
CA ASN A 852 26.00 6.83 -29.21
C ASN A 852 26.72 6.84 -27.85
N ASP A 853 26.89 7.99 -27.20
CA ASP A 853 27.56 8.12 -25.90
C ASP A 853 26.62 7.91 -24.72
N ARG A 854 25.32 7.68 -24.97
CA ARG A 854 24.41 7.34 -23.91
C ARG A 854 24.64 5.92 -23.41
N VAL A 855 24.67 5.76 -22.10
CA VAL A 855 24.89 4.48 -21.41
C VAL A 855 23.64 4.06 -20.63
N ARG A 856 23.26 2.79 -20.73
CA ARG A 856 22.20 2.20 -19.95
C ARG A 856 22.66 2.01 -18.51
N ASN A 857 21.98 2.64 -17.56
CA ASN A 857 22.32 2.54 -16.15
C ASN A 857 22.17 1.09 -15.65
N ASP A 858 22.96 0.71 -14.65
CA ASP A 858 22.87 -0.59 -13.97
C ASP A 858 21.93 -0.60 -12.76
N LYS A 859 21.28 0.51 -12.46
CA LYS A 859 20.30 0.71 -11.40
C LYS A 859 18.98 1.19 -11.98
N SER A 860 17.91 0.93 -11.27
CA SER A 860 16.56 1.42 -11.57
C SER A 860 15.98 2.12 -10.37
N ARG A 861 14.74 2.59 -10.48
CA ARG A 861 14.00 3.20 -9.38
C ARG A 861 13.72 2.23 -8.22
N THR A 862 13.61 0.93 -8.51
CA THR A 862 13.34 -0.08 -7.48
C THR A 862 14.57 -0.22 -6.56
N PRO A 863 14.45 -0.01 -5.24
CA PRO A 863 15.54 -0.23 -4.31
C PRO A 863 16.01 -1.68 -4.35
N ARG A 864 17.33 -1.91 -4.32
CA ARG A 864 17.90 -3.26 -4.24
C ARG A 864 17.80 -3.85 -2.84
N PHE A 865 17.88 -3.02 -1.82
CA PHE A 865 17.71 -3.41 -0.43
C PHE A 865 16.57 -2.61 0.20
N THR A 866 15.68 -3.32 0.91
CA THR A 866 14.72 -2.71 1.82
C THR A 866 14.69 -3.52 3.12
N GLY A 867 14.51 -2.83 4.24
CA GLY A 867 14.47 -3.50 5.54
C GLY A 867 13.80 -2.67 6.62
N GLY A 868 13.57 -3.32 7.76
CA GLY A 868 12.98 -2.67 8.92
C GLY A 868 13.52 -3.22 10.23
N LEU A 869 13.70 -2.34 11.21
CA LEU A 869 13.99 -2.66 12.59
C LEU A 869 12.80 -2.23 13.45
N ASN A 870 12.06 -3.23 13.96
CA ASN A 870 10.99 -3.02 14.93
C ASN A 870 11.54 -3.27 16.33
N VAL A 871 11.27 -2.37 17.27
CA VAL A 871 11.60 -2.53 18.68
C VAL A 871 10.35 -2.28 19.51
N ASP A 872 10.01 -3.25 20.34
CA ASP A 872 8.89 -3.20 21.28
C ASP A 872 9.46 -3.29 22.71
N LEU A 873 9.22 -2.28 23.53
CA LEU A 873 9.64 -2.19 24.91
C LEU A 873 8.41 -2.09 25.81
N GLY A 874 8.37 -2.86 26.88
CA GLY A 874 7.33 -2.72 27.90
C GLY A 874 7.95 -2.60 29.28
N TYR A 875 7.48 -1.68 30.09
CA TYR A 875 7.89 -1.55 31.49
C TYR A 875 6.65 -1.25 32.33
N LYS A 876 6.25 -2.25 33.14
CA LYS A 876 4.99 -2.21 33.90
C LYS A 876 3.81 -1.87 32.96
N ASP A 877 3.16 -0.74 33.22
CA ASP A 877 2.00 -0.25 32.49
C ASP A 877 2.35 0.61 31.26
N PHE A 878 3.63 0.90 31.03
CA PHE A 878 4.11 1.64 29.86
C PHE A 878 4.56 0.70 28.76
N ASP A 879 4.26 1.06 27.52
CA ASP A 879 4.77 0.41 26.31
C ASP A 879 5.30 1.45 25.33
N LEU A 880 6.46 1.17 24.76
CA LEU A 880 7.08 1.96 23.69
C LEU A 880 7.39 1.03 22.53
N SER A 881 6.94 1.39 21.34
CA SER A 881 7.32 0.69 20.12
C SER A 881 7.80 1.66 19.06
N PHE A 882 8.82 1.26 18.27
CA PHE A 882 9.21 2.05 17.09
C PHE A 882 9.65 1.15 15.94
N LEU A 883 9.50 1.68 14.72
CA LEU A 883 9.91 1.07 13.47
C LEU A 883 10.84 2.01 12.71
N LEU A 884 12.07 1.57 12.47
CA LEU A 884 12.97 2.17 11.50
C LEU A 884 12.86 1.41 10.19
N GLN A 885 12.63 2.13 9.09
CA GLN A 885 12.61 1.60 7.72
C GLN A 885 13.82 2.14 6.97
N GLY A 886 14.46 1.29 6.15
CA GLY A 886 15.53 1.69 5.24
C GLY A 886 15.30 1.16 3.84
N ALA A 887 15.70 1.94 2.83
CA ALA A 887 15.77 1.52 1.44
C ALA A 887 17.07 2.03 0.81
N MET A 888 17.72 1.20 -0.04
CA MET A 888 19.02 1.52 -0.64
C MET A 888 19.15 0.93 -2.03
N GLY A 889 19.96 1.58 -2.87
CA GLY A 889 20.35 1.09 -4.19
C GLY A 889 19.36 1.39 -5.30
N GLY A 890 18.36 2.23 -5.06
CA GLY A 890 17.49 2.83 -6.06
C GLY A 890 18.07 4.13 -6.60
N VAL A 891 17.61 4.52 -7.80
CA VAL A 891 17.92 5.84 -8.41
C VAL A 891 16.69 6.42 -9.05
N PHE A 892 16.57 7.73 -9.01
CA PHE A 892 15.45 8.45 -9.60
C PHE A 892 15.94 9.66 -10.39
N TYR A 893 15.45 9.80 -11.63
CA TYR A 893 15.77 10.95 -12.49
C TYR A 893 14.87 12.12 -12.09
N GLN A 894 15.51 13.17 -11.55
CA GLN A 894 14.81 14.34 -11.05
C GLN A 894 15.39 15.61 -11.59
N THR A 895 14.61 16.34 -12.36
CA THR A 895 14.97 17.67 -12.88
C THR A 895 14.19 18.75 -12.13
N THR A 896 14.70 19.96 -12.15
CA THR A 896 13.98 21.13 -11.65
C THR A 896 13.25 21.83 -12.78
N GLU A 897 12.14 22.46 -12.49
CA GLU A 897 11.58 23.51 -13.34
C GLU A 897 12.48 24.76 -13.25
N SER A 898 12.47 25.63 -14.26
CA SER A 898 13.39 26.77 -14.30
C SER A 898 13.05 27.83 -15.34
N GLY A 899 13.57 29.02 -15.14
CA GLY A 899 13.65 30.11 -16.12
C GLY A 899 12.32 30.81 -16.39
N ASP A 900 12.10 31.15 -17.65
CA ASP A 900 10.85 31.81 -18.09
C ASP A 900 9.61 30.94 -17.84
N PHE A 901 9.82 29.64 -17.72
CA PHE A 901 8.77 28.65 -17.59
C PHE A 901 8.33 28.45 -16.15
N ALA A 902 9.26 28.61 -15.18
CA ALA A 902 9.02 28.23 -13.79
C ALA A 902 10.01 28.86 -12.82
N ASN A 903 9.78 28.68 -11.52
CA ASN A 903 10.72 29.02 -10.47
C ASN A 903 11.86 28.02 -10.38
N PHE A 904 12.87 28.34 -9.55
CA PHE A 904 14.01 27.49 -9.25
C PHE A 904 13.95 26.97 -7.82
N LEU A 905 14.61 25.83 -7.56
CA LEU A 905 14.90 25.40 -6.21
C LEU A 905 15.94 26.31 -5.57
N LYS A 906 15.78 26.58 -4.27
CA LYS A 906 16.76 27.34 -3.47
C LYS A 906 18.12 26.66 -3.45
N SER A 907 18.15 25.32 -3.35
CA SER A 907 19.37 24.51 -3.39
C SER A 907 20.16 24.69 -4.69
N PHE A 908 19.46 24.90 -5.81
CA PHE A 908 20.11 25.20 -7.10
C PHE A 908 20.73 26.61 -7.06
N TYR A 909 20.00 27.62 -6.57
CA TYR A 909 20.52 28.98 -6.45
C TYR A 909 21.80 29.03 -5.61
N ASP A 910 21.85 28.35 -4.49
CA ASP A 910 22.96 28.38 -3.55
C ASP A 910 24.22 27.67 -4.07
N ASN A 911 24.09 26.67 -4.95
CA ASN A 911 25.19 25.80 -5.35
C ASN A 911 25.54 25.88 -6.85
N ARG A 912 24.90 26.77 -7.62
CA ARG A 912 25.14 26.91 -9.06
C ARG A 912 26.50 27.45 -9.42
N TRP A 913 26.97 27.07 -10.59
CA TRP A 913 28.18 27.64 -11.20
C TRP A 913 27.94 29.12 -11.53
N THR A 914 28.92 29.95 -11.20
CA THR A 914 29.08 31.34 -11.66
C THR A 914 30.55 31.60 -12.02
N GLU A 915 30.84 32.69 -12.71
CA GLU A 915 32.21 33.07 -13.02
C GLU A 915 33.06 33.31 -11.75
N GLU A 916 32.44 33.72 -10.65
CA GLU A 916 33.03 33.89 -9.33
C GLU A 916 33.17 32.59 -8.52
N ASN A 917 32.40 31.53 -8.90
CA ASN A 917 32.42 30.22 -8.29
C ASN A 917 32.54 29.10 -9.35
N PRO A 918 33.69 28.98 -10.06
CA PRO A 918 33.86 27.99 -11.13
C PRO A 918 33.98 26.55 -10.64
N ASP A 919 34.15 26.33 -9.35
CA ASP A 919 34.23 25.01 -8.70
C ASP A 919 32.89 24.55 -8.09
N ALA A 920 31.78 25.15 -8.49
CA ALA A 920 30.46 24.82 -8.02
C ALA A 920 30.03 23.37 -8.33
N ASP A 921 29.18 22.81 -7.48
CA ASP A 921 28.65 21.44 -7.66
C ASP A 921 27.50 21.36 -8.68
N PHE A 922 26.83 22.49 -9.00
CA PHE A 922 25.70 22.56 -9.93
C PHE A 922 26.07 23.34 -11.18
N PRO A 923 25.43 23.03 -12.34
CA PRO A 923 25.67 23.75 -13.57
C PRO A 923 25.25 25.23 -13.46
N ARG A 924 25.65 26.02 -14.45
CA ARG A 924 25.20 27.41 -14.58
C ARG A 924 23.70 27.50 -14.67
N THR A 925 23.16 28.67 -14.40
CA THR A 925 21.72 28.98 -14.55
C THR A 925 21.30 28.79 -16.01
N TYR A 926 20.12 28.20 -16.19
CA TYR A 926 19.57 27.82 -17.49
C TYR A 926 18.08 28.11 -17.59
N ASN A 927 17.62 28.31 -18.81
CA ASN A 927 16.20 28.39 -19.13
C ASN A 927 15.74 27.05 -19.70
N ARG A 928 14.83 26.39 -19.04
CA ARG A 928 14.32 25.06 -19.41
C ARG A 928 13.89 24.95 -20.87
N SER A 929 13.30 26.00 -21.45
CA SER A 929 12.79 25.97 -22.81
C SER A 929 13.90 25.85 -23.88
N ASN A 930 15.14 26.21 -23.55
CA ASN A 930 16.27 26.28 -24.48
C ASN A 930 17.41 25.33 -24.13
N GLU A 931 17.23 24.44 -23.15
CA GLU A 931 18.39 23.79 -22.56
C GLU A 931 18.61 22.36 -23.00
N TYR A 932 19.87 22.02 -23.11
CA TYR A 932 20.41 20.75 -23.50
C TYR A 932 20.03 19.62 -22.53
N PHE A 933 19.88 19.90 -21.24
CA PHE A 933 19.65 18.86 -20.23
C PHE A 933 18.24 18.23 -20.35
N ILE A 934 17.25 18.89 -20.94
CA ILE A 934 15.93 18.31 -21.21
C ILE A 934 16.01 17.29 -22.36
N ASN A 935 16.76 17.62 -23.40
CA ASN A 935 16.90 16.80 -24.59
C ASN A 935 17.98 15.72 -24.41
N GLN A 936 18.91 15.95 -23.49
CA GLN A 936 20.07 15.11 -23.22
C GLN A 936 20.06 14.64 -21.78
N GLN A 937 19.18 13.68 -21.48
CA GLN A 937 19.08 13.09 -20.15
C GLN A 937 20.43 12.54 -19.71
N ASN A 938 20.86 12.92 -18.51
CA ASN A 938 22.20 12.64 -18.03
C ASN A 938 22.23 12.24 -16.54
N THR A 939 23.32 11.63 -16.10
CA THR A 939 23.46 11.10 -14.75
C THR A 939 23.64 12.16 -13.68
N PHE A 940 23.82 13.45 -14.02
CA PHE A 940 23.86 14.53 -13.05
C PHE A 940 22.52 14.64 -12.28
N TRP A 941 21.40 14.50 -13.00
CA TRP A 941 20.05 14.56 -12.45
C TRP A 941 19.51 13.20 -11.96
N LEU A 942 20.39 12.20 -11.87
CA LEU A 942 20.05 10.86 -11.41
C LEU A 942 20.41 10.69 -9.94
N HIS A 943 19.49 11.05 -9.07
CA HIS A 943 19.63 11.01 -7.61
C HIS A 943 19.49 9.60 -7.04
N LYS A 944 20.26 9.29 -5.98
CA LYS A 944 20.08 8.08 -5.18
C LYS A 944 18.88 8.27 -4.24
N THR A 945 18.02 7.27 -4.23
CA THR A 945 16.83 7.27 -3.34
C THR A 945 17.09 6.52 -2.02
N ASP A 946 18.33 6.54 -1.55
CA ASP A 946 18.74 5.90 -0.31
C ASP A 946 18.21 6.69 0.90
N TYR A 947 17.59 6.01 1.86
CA TYR A 947 17.12 6.66 3.07
C TYR A 947 16.98 5.72 4.27
N ILE A 948 16.94 6.32 5.47
CA ILE A 948 16.48 5.71 6.72
C ILE A 948 15.38 6.61 7.28
N ARG A 949 14.25 6.00 7.67
CA ARG A 949 13.07 6.70 8.16
C ARG A 949 12.59 6.13 9.50
N LEU A 950 12.32 6.99 10.48
CA LEU A 950 11.51 6.64 11.64
C LEU A 950 10.05 6.56 11.19
N LYS A 951 9.68 5.32 10.76
CA LYS A 951 8.38 5.05 10.10
C LYS A 951 7.23 5.11 11.07
N ASN A 952 7.41 4.59 12.27
CA ASN A 952 6.41 4.62 13.33
C ASN A 952 7.09 4.70 14.70
N ILE A 953 6.50 5.44 15.63
CA ILE A 953 6.83 5.41 17.05
C ILE A 953 5.54 5.56 17.84
N GLU A 954 5.35 4.76 18.89
CA GLU A 954 4.18 4.81 19.77
C GLU A 954 4.61 4.66 21.21
N LEU A 955 4.15 5.55 22.07
CA LEU A 955 4.24 5.48 23.53
C LEU A 955 2.84 5.34 24.11
N GLY A 956 2.59 4.24 24.80
CA GLY A 956 1.32 3.92 25.43
C GLY A 956 1.42 3.81 26.95
N TYR A 957 0.32 4.12 27.63
CA TYR A 957 0.11 3.90 29.05
C TYR A 957 -1.21 3.21 29.29
N THR A 958 -1.17 2.04 29.92
CA THR A 958 -2.36 1.31 30.33
C THR A 958 -2.73 1.70 31.76
N VAL A 959 -3.92 2.29 31.93
CA VAL A 959 -4.40 2.72 33.24
C VAL A 959 -4.67 1.48 34.11
N PRO A 960 -4.13 1.42 35.35
CA PRO A 960 -4.34 0.30 36.24
C PRO A 960 -5.84 -0.02 36.45
N SER A 961 -6.19 -1.30 36.38
CA SER A 961 -7.58 -1.78 36.44
C SER A 961 -8.34 -1.34 37.69
N ILE A 962 -7.64 -1.02 38.78
CA ILE A 962 -8.24 -0.48 40.00
C ILE A 962 -8.89 0.89 39.75
N TRP A 963 -8.35 1.68 38.82
CA TRP A 963 -8.88 3.01 38.47
C TRP A 963 -9.88 2.93 37.32
N SER A 964 -9.59 2.13 36.28
CA SER A 964 -10.47 2.02 35.12
C SER A 964 -11.82 1.40 35.47
N LYS A 965 -11.85 0.39 36.35
CA LYS A 965 -13.10 -0.22 36.83
C LYS A 965 -14.01 0.72 37.61
N LYS A 966 -13.47 1.79 38.24
CA LYS A 966 -14.30 2.80 38.91
C LYS A 966 -15.20 3.58 37.97
N ILE A 967 -14.79 3.65 36.69
CA ILE A 967 -15.57 4.31 35.63
C ILE A 967 -16.27 3.30 34.70
N GLY A 968 -16.35 2.02 35.13
CA GLY A 968 -17.05 0.96 34.37
C GLY A 968 -16.27 0.43 33.16
N VAL A 969 -14.95 0.71 33.05
CA VAL A 969 -14.08 0.28 31.93
C VAL A 969 -13.16 -0.84 32.43
N GLU A 970 -13.15 -1.98 31.74
CA GLU A 970 -12.24 -3.09 32.09
C GLU A 970 -10.78 -2.76 31.73
N HIS A 971 -10.55 -2.18 30.55
CA HIS A 971 -9.23 -1.78 30.07
C HIS A 971 -9.27 -0.39 29.44
N LEU A 972 -8.40 0.50 29.90
CA LEU A 972 -8.20 1.85 29.38
C LEU A 972 -6.74 2.04 29.04
N ARG A 973 -6.43 2.30 27.77
CA ARG A 973 -5.08 2.65 27.32
C ARG A 973 -5.12 3.99 26.60
N VAL A 974 -4.22 4.89 26.97
CA VAL A 974 -3.98 6.16 26.27
C VAL A 974 -2.61 6.10 25.59
N TYR A 975 -2.48 6.70 24.42
CA TYR A 975 -1.22 6.65 23.68
C TYR A 975 -1.04 7.87 22.79
N ILE A 976 0.21 8.14 22.49
CA ILE A 976 0.64 9.04 21.42
C ILE A 976 1.46 8.23 20.43
N ASN A 977 1.18 8.38 19.16
CA ASN A 977 2.02 7.79 18.13
C ASN A 977 2.32 8.79 17.00
N ALA A 978 3.40 8.51 16.27
CA ALA A 978 3.77 9.32 15.13
C ALA A 978 4.18 8.42 13.96
N TYR A 979 3.92 8.88 12.75
CA TYR A 979 4.20 8.22 11.47
C TYR A 979 5.08 9.11 10.59
N ASN A 980 6.09 8.52 9.91
CA ASN A 980 7.05 9.23 9.05
C ASN A 980 7.70 10.45 9.74
N LEU A 981 7.98 10.38 11.04
CA LEU A 981 8.37 11.55 11.85
C LEU A 981 9.70 12.15 11.40
N LEU A 982 10.66 11.32 11.02
CA LEU A 982 12.00 11.74 10.59
C LEU A 982 12.45 10.90 9.40
N THR A 983 12.96 11.55 8.35
CA THR A 983 13.61 10.90 7.20
C THR A 983 15.00 11.49 7.02
N ILE A 984 15.99 10.61 6.87
CA ILE A 984 17.37 10.98 6.57
C ILE A 984 17.69 10.39 5.20
N SER A 985 17.93 11.25 4.21
CA SER A 985 18.38 10.89 2.87
C SER A 985 19.61 11.74 2.52
N PRO A 986 20.71 11.13 2.09
CA PRO A 986 21.91 11.88 1.75
C PRO A 986 21.76 12.75 0.50
N ASP A 987 21.02 12.29 -0.51
CA ASP A 987 20.95 12.86 -1.84
C ASP A 987 19.62 13.59 -2.13
N MET A 988 18.48 13.00 -1.71
CA MET A 988 17.14 13.59 -1.89
C MET A 988 16.82 14.52 -0.72
N LYS A 989 17.21 15.82 -0.82
CA LYS A 989 17.00 16.81 0.23
C LYS A 989 15.75 17.66 -0.02
N ASP A 990 15.52 18.03 -1.28
CA ASP A 990 14.41 18.91 -1.67
C ASP A 990 13.09 18.15 -1.84
N TYR A 991 13.16 16.81 -1.93
CA TYR A 991 12.01 15.94 -2.14
C TYR A 991 12.09 14.71 -1.24
N ASP A 992 10.93 14.13 -0.94
CA ASP A 992 10.90 12.84 -0.24
C ASP A 992 11.52 11.74 -1.14
N PRO A 993 12.40 10.86 -0.61
CA PRO A 993 13.05 9.81 -1.40
C PRO A 993 12.07 8.76 -1.99
N GLU A 994 10.83 8.70 -1.52
CA GLU A 994 9.76 7.90 -2.13
C GLU A 994 8.97 8.69 -3.20
N ASN A 995 9.36 9.95 -3.50
CA ASN A 995 8.73 10.77 -4.54
C ASN A 995 8.79 10.08 -5.92
N THR A 996 7.73 10.24 -6.71
CA THR A 996 7.55 9.56 -8.00
C THR A 996 7.48 10.50 -9.19
N SER A 997 7.47 11.81 -8.97
CA SER A 997 7.46 12.82 -10.03
C SER A 997 8.85 13.39 -10.25
N GLY A 998 9.35 13.28 -11.48
CA GLY A 998 10.64 13.82 -11.86
C GLY A 998 10.77 15.34 -11.74
N SER A 999 9.66 16.05 -11.65
CA SER A 999 9.61 17.54 -11.49
C SER A 999 8.91 17.98 -10.21
N GLY A 1000 8.66 17.06 -9.26
CA GLY A 1000 8.04 17.40 -7.97
C GLY A 1000 6.53 17.60 -8.00
N TYR A 1001 5.83 17.15 -9.04
CA TYR A 1001 4.37 17.33 -9.20
C TYR A 1001 3.53 16.34 -8.38
N ASN A 1002 3.94 16.05 -7.17
CA ASN A 1002 3.26 15.11 -6.29
C ASN A 1002 2.64 15.82 -5.10
N TYR A 1003 1.44 15.37 -4.71
CA TYR A 1003 0.96 15.64 -3.36
C TYR A 1003 1.94 15.02 -2.35
N PRO A 1004 2.43 15.78 -1.35
CA PRO A 1004 3.50 15.33 -0.47
C PRO A 1004 3.08 14.15 0.42
N LEU A 1005 4.06 13.37 0.84
CA LEU A 1005 3.86 12.38 1.89
C LEU A 1005 3.62 13.06 3.23
N ASN A 1006 2.86 12.38 4.11
CA ASN A 1006 2.51 12.89 5.42
C ASN A 1006 3.46 12.38 6.51
N LYS A 1007 3.84 13.27 7.43
CA LYS A 1007 4.15 12.94 8.81
C LYS A 1007 2.90 13.20 9.65
N VAL A 1008 2.56 12.28 10.55
CA VAL A 1008 1.36 12.38 11.38
C VAL A 1008 1.74 12.21 12.84
N ILE A 1009 1.25 13.10 13.71
CA ILE A 1009 1.29 12.93 15.17
C ILE A 1009 -0.14 12.71 15.62
N ASN A 1010 -0.38 11.63 16.36
CA ASN A 1010 -1.71 11.15 16.67
C ASN A 1010 -1.86 10.86 18.17
N PHE A 1011 -2.97 11.29 18.75
CA PHE A 1011 -3.37 11.02 20.13
C PHE A 1011 -4.52 10.01 20.10
N GLY A 1012 -4.41 8.96 20.89
CA GLY A 1012 -5.40 7.89 20.86
C GLY A 1012 -5.80 7.39 22.24
N VAL A 1013 -7.00 6.80 22.27
CA VAL A 1013 -7.54 6.10 23.43
C VAL A 1013 -8.19 4.80 23.01
N ASN A 1014 -7.89 3.73 23.76
CA ASN A 1014 -8.54 2.42 23.61
C ASN A 1014 -9.29 2.09 24.90
N LEU A 1015 -10.56 1.77 24.77
CA LEU A 1015 -11.46 1.36 25.86
C LEU A 1015 -11.96 -0.06 25.60
N THR A 1016 -12.08 -0.87 26.66
CA THR A 1016 -12.79 -2.15 26.60
C THR A 1016 -13.72 -2.24 27.81
N PHE A 1017 -14.96 -2.62 27.55
CA PHE A 1017 -16.04 -2.75 28.55
C PHE A 1017 -16.41 -4.21 28.74
#